data_5a6e52d4609976fa7004c406cf9a4314
#
_entry.id   5a6e52d4609976fa7004c406cf9a4314
#
_cell.length_a   1.000
_cell.length_b   1.000
_cell.length_c   1.000
_cell.angle_alpha   90.00
_cell.angle_beta   90.00
_cell.angle_gamma   90.00
#
_symmetry.space_group_name_H-M   'P 1'
#
loop_
_entity.id
_entity.type
_entity.pdbx_description
1 polymer ?
#
loop_
_entity_poly.entity_id
_entity_poly.type
_entity_poly.pdbx_seq_one_letter_code
_entity_poly.pdbx_strand_id
1 'polypeptide(L)'
;MNAKGKMYFFVLLLAIVSLGRSGPAWAAQDASAHPAWPGPGQLFVGACYQPIDRSPEQIDQDIAIMKRAGFNVVRMGDLSWDSFEPSQGKFTFEWFDSIMDKMQANGIRVILDIPGLPAPIWLHRAHPGVDIVAQNGTRLPPAERYMDNIGDPDYVREVGIMADALMRRYANHPAVIAVGYDNEIGNGFMSYSEADRQRFISWLTKKYGSIDELNSAWATQRWSRRLNSFDDVDLPLADGPGPSERYLDLHRFWSDVTVARLNELDEIRQRDMPDVPSISNLWDTAGRRGFDYLSTYRSYVSYGAEGFYPGDPISGAFGALTTKGALTTPIWFNEFTAGGGGFYGTPGRSYMYANLALMMGAQGILAWTFNSHQGGEEQALFGLVDHDGTPSWKVDEFARIATEFKQLAKSGFPRYTHPEIAIAYSFDSFIDSHPNGPSNTTLQYFKPSYTEQVQGAFEPFFRANLDTAIINIGHESLSPYKLVVVPADYVMDAASATALRGYVNNGGTVLMTAFSAKVDQHGQWLDTPLPGRLSDVFGLKTNAFYDSTVLRFDLDGKSISVNSRRYEVLEPSTASVLARFTDTADHSPAITINRFGKGNALYLATESNDSTIGPLLERVLRLAGIQAGPSTPEGVYARSVDGRTLYVNTTEESKTVPLEGSKRGMLTNRIYEDAIVLDPLASDLVQ
;
A
#
# COMPACT_ATOMS: atom_id res chain seq x y z
N MET A 1 -42.32 29.21 -58.61
CA MET A 1 -43.12 28.18 -57.96
C MET A 1 -42.37 27.58 -56.79
N ASN A 2 -42.93 27.77 -55.62
CA ASN A 2 -42.37 27.46 -54.34
C ASN A 2 -42.26 25.96 -54.04
N ALA A 3 -41.13 25.53 -53.43
CA ALA A 3 -41.17 24.38 -52.55
C ALA A 3 -40.16 24.62 -51.46
N LYS A 4 -40.64 24.95 -50.24
CA LYS A 4 -39.87 25.05 -48.97
C LYS A 4 -39.70 23.63 -48.41
N GLY A 5 -38.46 23.14 -48.36
CA GLY A 5 -38.11 21.94 -47.59
C GLY A 5 -37.78 22.34 -46.15
N LYS A 6 -38.58 21.88 -45.20
CA LYS A 6 -38.28 21.99 -43.76
C LYS A 6 -37.30 20.89 -43.38
N MET A 7 -36.13 21.32 -42.92
CA MET A 7 -35.13 20.47 -42.32
C MET A 7 -35.42 20.36 -40.82
N TYR A 8 -35.82 19.16 -40.37
CA TYR A 8 -35.97 18.86 -38.94
C TYR A 8 -34.61 18.51 -38.36
N PHE A 9 -34.12 19.38 -37.49
CA PHE A 9 -32.99 19.07 -36.59
C PHE A 9 -33.53 18.15 -35.49
N PHE A 10 -33.12 16.90 -35.49
CA PHE A 10 -33.22 16.03 -34.33
C PHE A 10 -32.08 16.37 -33.37
N VAL A 11 -32.40 17.10 -32.32
CA VAL A 11 -31.51 17.25 -31.18
C VAL A 11 -31.62 15.97 -30.36
N LEU A 12 -30.62 15.10 -30.46
CA LEU A 12 -30.45 13.95 -29.56
C LEU A 12 -29.92 14.49 -28.24
N LEU A 13 -30.78 14.67 -27.25
CA LEU A 13 -30.39 14.89 -25.85
C LEU A 13 -29.82 13.56 -25.35
N LEU A 14 -28.49 13.44 -25.33
CA LEU A 14 -27.83 12.43 -24.54
C LEU A 14 -27.96 12.86 -23.05
N ALA A 15 -28.95 12.27 -22.39
CA ALA A 15 -28.97 12.27 -20.93
C ALA A 15 -27.75 11.44 -20.44
N ILE A 16 -26.70 12.13 -20.02
CA ILE A 16 -25.66 11.53 -19.23
C ILE A 16 -26.27 11.18 -17.87
N VAL A 17 -26.77 9.96 -17.77
CA VAL A 17 -27.06 9.35 -16.46
C VAL A 17 -25.70 9.12 -15.83
N SER A 18 -25.28 10.03 -14.97
CA SER A 18 -24.23 9.77 -13.99
C SER A 18 -24.76 8.68 -13.06
N LEU A 19 -24.49 7.43 -13.41
CA LEU A 19 -24.55 6.32 -12.47
C LEU A 19 -23.46 6.60 -11.42
N GLY A 20 -23.84 7.32 -10.38
CA GLY A 20 -23.11 7.28 -9.14
C GLY A 20 -23.02 5.81 -8.72
N ARG A 21 -21.87 5.17 -8.97
CA ARG A 21 -21.52 3.90 -8.34
C ARG A 21 -21.43 4.20 -6.84
N SER A 22 -22.51 4.02 -6.11
CA SER A 22 -22.44 3.73 -4.68
C SER A 22 -21.54 2.50 -4.59
N GLY A 23 -20.43 2.63 -3.90
CA GLY A 23 -19.59 1.48 -3.54
C GLY A 23 -20.47 0.38 -2.95
N PRO A 24 -20.07 -0.89 -3.06
CA PRO A 24 -20.89 -2.00 -2.62
C PRO A 24 -21.30 -1.76 -1.17
N ALA A 25 -22.61 -1.57 -0.94
CA ALA A 25 -23.19 -1.55 0.39
C ALA A 25 -23.03 -2.96 0.95
N TRP A 26 -22.08 -3.15 1.83
CA TRP A 26 -21.85 -4.39 2.60
C TRP A 26 -22.92 -4.56 3.71
N ALA A 27 -24.16 -4.31 3.40
CA ALA A 27 -25.30 -4.61 4.23
C ALA A 27 -26.11 -5.71 3.57
N ALA A 28 -26.13 -6.87 4.24
CA ALA A 28 -27.03 -7.99 4.02
C ALA A 28 -27.03 -8.57 2.59
N GLN A 29 -26.07 -9.43 2.28
CA GLN A 29 -26.26 -10.43 1.24
C GLN A 29 -26.98 -11.64 1.86
N ASP A 30 -28.20 -11.92 1.38
CA ASP A 30 -28.88 -13.16 1.61
C ASP A 30 -28.04 -14.33 1.08
N ALA A 31 -28.18 -15.47 1.74
CA ALA A 31 -27.40 -16.68 1.56
C ALA A 31 -27.20 -17.09 0.09
N SER A 32 -26.11 -16.64 -0.51
CA SER A 32 -25.56 -17.20 -1.74
C SER A 32 -24.84 -18.53 -1.42
N ALA A 33 -24.54 -19.33 -2.44
CA ALA A 33 -23.88 -20.63 -2.31
C ALA A 33 -22.51 -20.57 -1.61
N HIS A 34 -21.91 -19.37 -1.51
CA HIS A 34 -20.71 -19.09 -0.75
C HIS A 34 -21.06 -18.18 0.44
N PRO A 35 -21.24 -18.73 1.67
CA PRO A 35 -21.39 -17.90 2.85
C PRO A 35 -20.18 -16.98 2.95
N ALA A 36 -20.41 -15.67 3.20
CA ALA A 36 -19.36 -14.69 3.39
C ALA A 36 -18.34 -15.16 4.43
N TRP A 37 -17.25 -15.72 3.98
CA TRP A 37 -16.16 -16.21 4.81
C TRP A 37 -14.84 -15.67 4.24
N PRO A 38 -13.96 -15.09 5.04
CA PRO A 38 -14.15 -14.83 6.47
C PRO A 38 -15.13 -13.68 6.71
N GLY A 39 -16.14 -13.93 7.54
CA GLY A 39 -17.09 -12.91 7.99
C GLY A 39 -16.53 -12.04 9.12
N PRO A 40 -17.30 -11.05 9.59
CA PRO A 40 -16.91 -10.24 10.74
C PRO A 40 -16.56 -11.12 11.96
N GLY A 41 -15.40 -10.84 12.58
CA GLY A 41 -14.92 -11.60 13.73
C GLY A 41 -14.35 -12.98 13.40
N GLN A 42 -14.17 -13.31 12.13
CA GLN A 42 -13.42 -14.49 11.72
C GLN A 42 -11.98 -14.11 11.39
N LEU A 43 -11.05 -14.93 11.88
CA LEU A 43 -9.64 -14.83 11.60
C LEU A 43 -9.16 -16.11 10.92
N PHE A 44 -8.19 -15.99 10.03
CA PHE A 44 -7.61 -17.17 9.40
C PHE A 44 -6.08 -17.19 9.48
N VAL A 45 -5.55 -18.40 9.53
CA VAL A 45 -4.11 -18.69 9.52
C VAL A 45 -3.88 -19.84 8.56
N GLY A 46 -2.85 -19.71 7.77
CA GLY A 46 -2.47 -20.75 6.83
C GLY A 46 -1.15 -20.49 6.14
N ALA A 47 -1.05 -20.87 4.88
CA ALA A 47 0.17 -20.69 4.12
C ALA A 47 -0.09 -20.50 2.63
N CYS A 48 0.87 -19.88 1.94
CA CYS A 48 1.04 -20.05 0.50
C CYS A 48 1.53 -21.48 0.25
N TYR A 49 0.83 -22.18 -0.61
CA TYR A 49 1.10 -23.58 -0.89
C TYR A 49 1.28 -23.79 -2.38
N GLN A 50 2.47 -24.28 -2.77
CA GLN A 50 2.80 -24.56 -4.16
C GLN A 50 2.84 -26.08 -4.40
N PRO A 51 1.69 -26.70 -4.69
CA PRO A 51 1.58 -28.13 -4.85
C PRO A 51 2.26 -28.66 -6.10
N ILE A 52 2.66 -27.79 -7.02
CA ILE A 52 3.35 -28.18 -8.25
C ILE A 52 4.68 -28.90 -7.96
N ASP A 53 5.31 -28.59 -6.85
CA ASP A 53 6.59 -29.16 -6.43
C ASP A 53 6.44 -30.44 -5.58
N ARG A 54 5.21 -30.98 -5.48
CA ARG A 54 4.89 -32.06 -4.54
C ARG A 54 4.35 -33.29 -5.22
N SER A 55 4.77 -34.46 -4.78
CA SER A 55 4.12 -35.72 -5.17
C SER A 55 2.73 -35.84 -4.52
N PRO A 56 1.84 -36.69 -5.04
CA PRO A 56 0.52 -36.93 -4.41
C PRO A 56 0.59 -37.36 -2.94
N GLU A 57 1.60 -38.17 -2.58
CA GLU A 57 1.83 -38.63 -1.21
C GLU A 57 2.31 -37.49 -0.30
N GLN A 58 3.17 -36.61 -0.82
CA GLN A 58 3.62 -35.41 -0.10
C GLN A 58 2.46 -34.43 0.11
N ILE A 59 1.57 -34.27 -0.88
CA ILE A 59 0.38 -33.41 -0.74
C ILE A 59 -0.52 -33.94 0.41
N ASP A 60 -0.73 -35.25 0.51
CA ASP A 60 -1.52 -35.83 1.59
C ASP A 60 -0.86 -35.62 2.97
N GLN A 61 0.45 -35.72 3.05
CA GLN A 61 1.22 -35.43 4.27
C GLN A 61 1.14 -33.94 4.63
N ASP A 62 1.29 -33.06 3.68
CA ASP A 62 1.21 -31.61 3.86
C ASP A 62 -0.17 -31.19 4.39
N ILE A 63 -1.24 -31.70 3.81
CA ILE A 63 -2.61 -31.44 4.26
C ILE A 63 -2.82 -31.97 5.71
N ALA A 64 -2.25 -33.12 6.03
CA ALA A 64 -2.31 -33.65 7.38
C ALA A 64 -1.56 -32.78 8.39
N ILE A 65 -0.43 -32.18 8.02
CA ILE A 65 0.32 -31.21 8.83
C ILE A 65 -0.50 -29.93 9.01
N MET A 66 -1.01 -29.34 7.91
CA MET A 66 -1.85 -28.15 7.93
C MET A 66 -3.05 -28.31 8.90
N LYS A 67 -3.72 -29.45 8.78
CA LYS A 67 -4.88 -29.76 9.64
C LYS A 67 -4.50 -29.87 11.12
N ARG A 68 -3.37 -30.54 11.45
CA ARG A 68 -2.88 -30.60 12.84
C ARG A 68 -2.48 -29.22 13.37
N ALA A 69 -1.87 -28.38 12.53
CA ALA A 69 -1.54 -26.99 12.88
C ALA A 69 -2.75 -26.07 13.00
N GLY A 70 -3.95 -26.54 12.60
CA GLY A 70 -5.18 -25.73 12.66
C GLY A 70 -5.30 -24.70 11.55
N PHE A 71 -4.57 -24.88 10.46
CA PHE A 71 -4.69 -24.03 9.28
C PHE A 71 -6.07 -24.19 8.65
N ASN A 72 -6.65 -23.10 8.22
CA ASN A 72 -7.99 -23.06 7.65
C ASN A 72 -8.04 -22.40 6.26
N VAL A 73 -6.94 -21.82 5.78
CA VAL A 73 -6.83 -21.23 4.46
C VAL A 73 -5.46 -21.55 3.84
N VAL A 74 -5.44 -21.74 2.53
CA VAL A 74 -4.21 -21.71 1.71
C VAL A 74 -4.41 -20.79 0.51
N ARG A 75 -3.33 -20.19 0.02
CA ARG A 75 -3.26 -19.51 -1.26
C ARG A 75 -2.57 -20.42 -2.25
N MET A 76 -3.19 -20.66 -3.41
CA MET A 76 -2.71 -21.59 -4.43
C MET A 76 -3.06 -21.10 -5.83
N GLY A 77 -2.27 -21.54 -6.83
CA GLY A 77 -2.53 -21.29 -8.25
C GLY A 77 -1.57 -20.28 -8.86
N ASP A 78 -0.97 -19.41 -8.05
CA ASP A 78 0.05 -18.47 -8.50
C ASP A 78 1.28 -19.18 -9.09
N LEU A 79 2.00 -18.48 -9.96
CA LEU A 79 3.29 -18.89 -10.53
C LEU A 79 3.27 -20.24 -11.30
N SER A 80 2.09 -20.74 -11.71
CA SER A 80 1.92 -22.11 -12.25
C SER A 80 1.19 -22.15 -13.60
N TRP A 81 1.27 -21.07 -14.41
CA TRP A 81 0.53 -20.98 -15.67
C TRP A 81 0.80 -22.13 -16.62
N ASP A 82 2.07 -22.49 -16.84
CA ASP A 82 2.45 -23.58 -17.73
C ASP A 82 1.92 -24.96 -17.29
N SER A 83 1.63 -25.14 -16.01
CA SER A 83 1.02 -26.35 -15.47
C SER A 83 -0.47 -26.42 -15.71
N PHE A 84 -1.14 -25.26 -15.80
CA PHE A 84 -2.53 -25.16 -16.20
C PHE A 84 -2.69 -25.17 -17.72
N GLU A 85 -1.74 -24.57 -18.44
CA GLU A 85 -1.75 -24.44 -19.90
C GLU A 85 -0.36 -24.71 -20.48
N PRO A 86 0.04 -26.00 -20.62
CA PRO A 86 1.36 -26.38 -21.12
C PRO A 86 1.62 -25.99 -22.58
N SER A 87 0.59 -25.67 -23.33
CA SER A 87 0.66 -25.09 -24.66
C SER A 87 -0.64 -24.37 -24.98
N GLN A 88 -0.57 -23.35 -25.82
CA GLN A 88 -1.69 -22.45 -26.13
C GLN A 88 -3.00 -23.20 -26.39
N GLY A 89 -4.03 -22.88 -25.63
CA GLY A 89 -5.38 -23.42 -25.72
C GLY A 89 -5.53 -24.85 -25.20
N LYS A 90 -4.51 -25.45 -24.61
CA LYS A 90 -4.57 -26.79 -24.02
C LYS A 90 -4.50 -26.72 -22.51
N PHE A 91 -5.65 -26.72 -21.88
CA PHE A 91 -5.76 -26.68 -20.43
C PHE A 91 -5.69 -28.05 -19.79
N THR A 92 -4.99 -28.13 -18.65
CA THR A 92 -4.82 -29.34 -17.81
C THR A 92 -5.11 -28.99 -16.37
N PHE A 93 -6.36 -29.16 -15.95
CA PHE A 93 -6.82 -28.81 -14.60
C PHE A 93 -6.91 -29.99 -13.64
N GLU A 94 -6.85 -31.24 -14.13
CA GLU A 94 -7.15 -32.44 -13.38
C GLU A 94 -6.24 -32.64 -12.16
N TRP A 95 -5.00 -32.22 -12.26
CA TRP A 95 -4.05 -32.26 -11.14
C TRP A 95 -4.49 -31.31 -10.02
N PHE A 96 -4.96 -30.13 -10.37
CA PHE A 96 -5.38 -29.10 -9.40
C PHE A 96 -6.78 -29.41 -8.83
N ASP A 97 -7.70 -29.98 -9.63
CA ASP A 97 -9.01 -30.43 -9.18
C ASP A 97 -8.88 -31.38 -7.99
N SER A 98 -7.99 -32.37 -8.10
CA SER A 98 -7.75 -33.33 -7.02
C SER A 98 -7.29 -32.66 -5.72
N ILE A 99 -6.47 -31.62 -5.84
CA ILE A 99 -5.97 -30.86 -4.68
C ILE A 99 -7.07 -30.01 -4.08
N MET A 100 -7.86 -29.32 -4.89
CA MET A 100 -9.00 -28.53 -4.46
C MET A 100 -10.02 -29.38 -3.69
N ASP A 101 -10.33 -30.56 -4.20
CA ASP A 101 -11.21 -31.54 -3.53
C ASP A 101 -10.64 -32.01 -2.19
N LYS A 102 -9.33 -32.28 -2.12
CA LYS A 102 -8.65 -32.66 -0.88
C LYS A 102 -8.67 -31.51 0.15
N MET A 103 -8.45 -30.26 -0.25
CA MET A 103 -8.55 -29.09 0.62
C MET A 103 -9.95 -28.97 1.19
N GLN A 104 -10.98 -29.06 0.33
CA GLN A 104 -12.38 -29.06 0.73
C GLN A 104 -12.69 -30.15 1.75
N ALA A 105 -12.31 -31.39 1.46
CA ALA A 105 -12.58 -32.56 2.32
C ALA A 105 -11.94 -32.41 3.71
N ASN A 106 -10.87 -31.62 3.83
CA ASN A 106 -10.18 -31.37 5.07
C ASN A 106 -10.57 -30.04 5.75
N GLY A 107 -11.55 -29.31 5.19
CA GLY A 107 -12.04 -28.04 5.74
C GLY A 107 -11.08 -26.86 5.57
N ILE A 108 -10.15 -26.97 4.63
CA ILE A 108 -9.21 -25.91 4.27
C ILE A 108 -9.80 -25.12 3.10
N ARG A 109 -9.88 -23.80 3.25
CA ARG A 109 -10.35 -22.88 2.21
C ARG A 109 -9.21 -22.45 1.33
N VAL A 110 -9.53 -21.96 0.12
CA VAL A 110 -8.56 -21.61 -0.90
C VAL A 110 -8.77 -20.17 -1.37
N ILE A 111 -7.72 -19.39 -1.36
CA ILE A 111 -7.57 -18.20 -2.17
C ILE A 111 -7.03 -18.70 -3.50
N LEU A 112 -7.84 -18.57 -4.55
CA LEU A 112 -7.51 -19.01 -5.90
C LEU A 112 -6.78 -17.89 -6.63
N ASP A 113 -5.47 -18.02 -6.80
CA ASP A 113 -4.69 -17.03 -7.53
C ASP A 113 -4.67 -17.31 -9.04
N ILE A 114 -4.75 -16.23 -9.79
CA ILE A 114 -4.60 -16.25 -11.24
C ILE A 114 -3.10 -16.20 -11.57
N PRO A 115 -2.54 -17.17 -12.28
CA PRO A 115 -1.11 -17.26 -12.55
C PRO A 115 -0.70 -16.40 -13.75
N GLY A 116 -0.85 -15.08 -13.68
CA GLY A 116 -0.51 -14.20 -14.80
C GLY A 116 1.00 -14.02 -15.00
N LEU A 117 1.78 -14.04 -13.94
CA LEU A 117 3.24 -13.90 -13.92
C LEU A 117 3.89 -15.12 -13.22
N PRO A 118 4.98 -15.68 -13.75
CA PRO A 118 5.53 -15.45 -15.08
C PRO A 118 4.71 -16.09 -16.19
N ALA A 119 4.74 -15.49 -17.37
CA ALA A 119 4.16 -16.07 -18.58
C ALA A 119 4.93 -17.31 -19.02
N PRO A 120 4.25 -18.35 -19.54
CA PRO A 120 4.92 -19.57 -19.98
C PRO A 120 5.80 -19.33 -21.22
N ILE A 121 6.85 -20.11 -21.36
CA ILE A 121 7.83 -19.97 -22.45
C ILE A 121 7.18 -20.06 -23.84
N TRP A 122 6.09 -20.83 -23.98
CA TRP A 122 5.40 -20.91 -25.26
C TRP A 122 4.79 -19.55 -25.68
N LEU A 123 4.33 -18.73 -24.73
CA LEU A 123 3.77 -17.41 -25.01
C LEU A 123 4.87 -16.46 -25.54
N HIS A 124 6.01 -16.41 -24.90
CA HIS A 124 7.18 -15.63 -25.38
C HIS A 124 7.66 -16.06 -26.77
N ARG A 125 7.56 -17.36 -27.07
CA ARG A 125 7.94 -17.89 -28.40
C ARG A 125 6.94 -17.55 -29.47
N ALA A 126 5.64 -17.59 -29.15
CA ALA A 126 4.57 -17.24 -30.07
C ALA A 126 4.46 -15.73 -30.29
N HIS A 127 4.69 -14.94 -29.23
CA HIS A 127 4.46 -13.50 -29.19
C HIS A 127 5.69 -12.77 -28.61
N PRO A 128 6.70 -12.43 -29.43
CA PRO A 128 7.93 -11.78 -28.97
C PRO A 128 7.73 -10.39 -28.34
N GLY A 129 6.58 -9.74 -28.51
CA GLY A 129 6.22 -8.50 -27.85
C GLY A 129 6.05 -8.63 -26.33
N VAL A 130 5.83 -9.85 -25.84
CA VAL A 130 5.76 -10.18 -24.41
C VAL A 130 7.11 -10.05 -23.71
N ASP A 131 8.22 -10.13 -24.47
CA ASP A 131 9.54 -9.92 -23.88
C ASP A 131 9.79 -8.45 -23.52
N ILE A 132 10.42 -8.24 -22.38
CA ILE A 132 10.90 -6.92 -21.99
C ILE A 132 12.04 -6.46 -22.89
N VAL A 133 11.98 -5.24 -23.35
CA VAL A 133 13.11 -4.54 -23.97
C VAL A 133 13.68 -3.54 -22.95
N ALA A 134 14.94 -3.70 -22.59
CA ALA A 134 15.63 -2.81 -21.66
C ALA A 134 15.86 -1.42 -22.26
N GLN A 135 16.19 -0.43 -21.43
CA GLN A 135 16.44 0.95 -21.83
C GLN A 135 17.53 1.12 -22.92
N ASN A 136 18.48 0.20 -22.99
CA ASN A 136 19.54 0.17 -24.00
C ASN A 136 19.13 -0.55 -25.31
N GLY A 137 17.86 -0.93 -25.44
CA GLY A 137 17.33 -1.66 -26.60
C GLY A 137 17.59 -3.17 -26.59
N THR A 138 18.19 -3.72 -25.54
CA THR A 138 18.42 -5.16 -25.44
C THR A 138 17.14 -5.87 -25.05
N ARG A 139 16.73 -6.86 -25.85
CA ARG A 139 15.65 -7.78 -25.49
C ARG A 139 16.13 -8.67 -24.34
N LEU A 140 15.39 -8.68 -23.25
CA LEU A 140 15.65 -9.55 -22.10
C LEU A 140 14.92 -10.88 -22.31
N PRO A 141 15.61 -12.03 -22.17
CA PRO A 141 14.94 -13.32 -22.21
C PRO A 141 14.09 -13.52 -20.94
N PRO A 142 13.02 -14.33 -21.00
CA PRO A 142 12.27 -14.71 -19.82
C PRO A 142 13.12 -15.64 -18.94
N ALA A 143 13.84 -15.05 -17.99
CA ALA A 143 14.80 -15.74 -17.14
C ALA A 143 14.29 -15.93 -15.70
N GLU A 144 13.36 -15.09 -15.28
CA GLU A 144 12.76 -15.10 -13.95
C GLU A 144 11.35 -14.51 -13.99
N ARG A 145 10.62 -14.58 -12.89
CA ARG A 145 9.33 -13.90 -12.73
C ARG A 145 9.50 -12.38 -12.90
N TYR A 146 8.42 -11.67 -13.27
CA TYR A 146 8.37 -10.21 -13.56
C TYR A 146 9.09 -9.74 -14.83
N MET A 147 9.50 -10.65 -15.71
CA MET A 147 10.12 -10.29 -16.99
C MET A 147 9.15 -10.31 -18.17
N ASP A 148 7.87 -10.12 -17.90
CA ASP A 148 6.81 -10.06 -18.89
C ASP A 148 6.37 -8.62 -19.13
N ASN A 149 6.18 -8.27 -20.41
CA ASN A 149 5.60 -6.98 -20.79
C ASN A 149 4.08 -7.03 -20.61
N ILE A 150 3.61 -6.72 -19.40
CA ILE A 150 2.19 -6.76 -19.02
C ILE A 150 1.30 -5.79 -19.81
N GLY A 151 1.89 -4.84 -20.54
CA GLY A 151 1.18 -3.95 -21.45
C GLY A 151 1.06 -4.47 -22.88
N ASP A 152 1.69 -5.60 -23.22
CA ASP A 152 1.60 -6.19 -24.55
C ASP A 152 0.20 -6.76 -24.82
N PRO A 153 -0.45 -6.44 -25.95
CA PRO A 153 -1.81 -6.90 -26.24
C PRO A 153 -1.96 -8.43 -26.32
N ASP A 154 -0.92 -9.15 -26.73
CA ASP A 154 -0.95 -10.61 -26.78
C ASP A 154 -0.86 -11.19 -25.37
N TYR A 155 -0.01 -10.63 -24.52
CA TYR A 155 0.03 -10.99 -23.10
C TYR A 155 -1.33 -10.78 -22.44
N VAL A 156 -1.90 -9.58 -22.56
CA VAL A 156 -3.21 -9.22 -21.97
C VAL A 156 -4.30 -10.21 -22.43
N ARG A 157 -4.36 -10.51 -23.72
CA ARG A 157 -5.33 -11.47 -24.27
C ARG A 157 -5.17 -12.87 -23.68
N GLU A 158 -3.96 -13.41 -23.65
CA GLU A 158 -3.72 -14.79 -23.21
C GLU A 158 -3.92 -14.95 -21.70
N VAL A 159 -3.49 -13.97 -20.89
CA VAL A 159 -3.81 -13.97 -19.45
C VAL A 159 -5.32 -13.87 -19.20
N GLY A 160 -6.05 -13.09 -20.01
CA GLY A 160 -7.52 -13.03 -19.94
C GLY A 160 -8.18 -14.38 -20.25
N ILE A 161 -7.66 -15.12 -21.23
CA ILE A 161 -8.12 -16.48 -21.57
C ILE A 161 -7.85 -17.45 -20.40
N MET A 162 -6.66 -17.41 -19.82
CA MET A 162 -6.29 -18.24 -18.65
C MET A 162 -7.20 -17.92 -17.45
N ALA A 163 -7.36 -16.64 -17.12
CA ALA A 163 -8.21 -16.19 -16.02
C ALA A 163 -9.67 -16.63 -16.20
N ASP A 164 -10.22 -16.49 -17.41
CA ASP A 164 -11.57 -16.95 -17.75
C ASP A 164 -11.71 -18.46 -17.54
N ALA A 165 -10.77 -19.26 -18.06
CA ALA A 165 -10.79 -20.70 -17.94
C ALA A 165 -10.72 -21.16 -16.47
N LEU A 166 -9.81 -20.57 -15.68
CA LEU A 166 -9.61 -20.93 -14.28
C LEU A 166 -10.81 -20.50 -13.42
N MET A 167 -11.27 -19.27 -13.56
CA MET A 167 -12.40 -18.76 -12.78
C MET A 167 -13.69 -19.52 -13.06
N ARG A 168 -14.01 -19.81 -14.33
CA ARG A 168 -15.20 -20.63 -14.69
C ARG A 168 -15.13 -22.02 -14.12
N ARG A 169 -13.95 -22.65 -14.16
CA ARG A 169 -13.79 -24.01 -13.62
C ARG A 169 -14.11 -24.08 -12.15
N TYR A 170 -13.63 -23.12 -11.38
CA TYR A 170 -13.77 -23.12 -9.92
C TYR A 170 -14.87 -22.20 -9.38
N ALA A 171 -15.69 -21.60 -10.24
CA ALA A 171 -16.73 -20.65 -9.84
C ALA A 171 -17.67 -21.15 -8.75
N ASN A 172 -17.97 -22.45 -8.75
CA ASN A 172 -18.87 -23.07 -7.78
C ASN A 172 -18.12 -24.00 -6.81
N HIS A 173 -16.79 -23.98 -6.80
CA HIS A 173 -16.03 -24.87 -5.91
C HIS A 173 -16.08 -24.34 -4.47
N PRO A 174 -16.64 -25.13 -3.51
CA PRO A 174 -16.97 -24.61 -2.19
C PRO A 174 -15.75 -24.30 -1.31
N ALA A 175 -14.54 -24.71 -1.69
CA ALA A 175 -13.31 -24.31 -1.01
C ALA A 175 -12.91 -22.87 -1.34
N VAL A 176 -13.27 -22.31 -2.50
CA VAL A 176 -12.84 -20.98 -2.93
C VAL A 176 -13.50 -19.90 -2.08
N ILE A 177 -12.68 -19.00 -1.51
CA ILE A 177 -13.16 -17.89 -0.67
C ILE A 177 -12.78 -16.51 -1.24
N ALA A 178 -11.80 -16.45 -2.12
CA ALA A 178 -11.37 -15.24 -2.81
C ALA A 178 -10.63 -15.61 -4.10
N VAL A 179 -10.57 -14.66 -5.03
CA VAL A 179 -9.71 -14.70 -6.20
C VAL A 179 -8.56 -13.71 -5.99
N GLY A 180 -7.33 -14.19 -6.17
CA GLY A 180 -6.13 -13.36 -6.19
C GLY A 180 -5.78 -12.94 -7.62
N TYR A 181 -5.48 -11.65 -7.82
CA TYR A 181 -5.09 -11.14 -9.12
C TYR A 181 -3.58 -11.10 -9.23
N ASP A 182 -3.00 -12.21 -9.67
CA ASP A 182 -1.58 -12.34 -9.91
C ASP A 182 -0.70 -12.21 -8.65
N ASN A 183 0.60 -12.36 -8.82
CA ASN A 183 1.57 -12.19 -7.73
C ASN A 183 2.34 -10.89 -7.91
N GLU A 184 2.27 -9.99 -6.91
CA GLU A 184 3.07 -8.76 -6.83
C GLU A 184 3.03 -7.91 -8.11
N ILE A 185 1.87 -7.81 -8.73
CA ILE A 185 1.69 -7.06 -9.97
C ILE A 185 2.16 -5.61 -9.82
N GLY A 186 2.82 -5.08 -10.84
CA GLY A 186 3.46 -3.75 -10.78
C GLY A 186 4.91 -3.77 -10.33
N ASN A 187 5.43 -4.92 -9.85
CA ASN A 187 6.85 -5.08 -9.49
C ASN A 187 7.76 -5.39 -10.69
N GLY A 188 7.19 -5.53 -11.90
CA GLY A 188 7.93 -5.85 -13.12
C GLY A 188 8.76 -4.71 -13.69
N PHE A 189 9.49 -5.04 -14.73
CA PHE A 189 10.30 -4.08 -15.49
C PHE A 189 9.44 -3.35 -16.53
N MET A 190 9.65 -2.05 -16.67
CA MET A 190 9.11 -1.30 -17.81
C MET A 190 9.80 -1.78 -19.09
N SER A 191 9.03 -2.01 -20.16
CA SER A 191 9.58 -2.31 -21.47
C SER A 191 9.76 -1.04 -22.30
N TYR A 192 10.87 -0.96 -23.02
CA TYR A 192 11.27 0.15 -23.88
C TYR A 192 11.21 -0.21 -25.37
N SER A 193 10.30 -1.11 -25.76
CA SER A 193 10.10 -1.45 -27.17
C SER A 193 9.46 -0.29 -27.95
N GLU A 194 9.56 -0.32 -29.28
CA GLU A 194 8.84 0.64 -30.12
C GLU A 194 7.32 0.56 -29.92
N ALA A 195 6.78 -0.62 -29.67
CA ALA A 195 5.36 -0.79 -29.35
C ALA A 195 4.99 -0.09 -28.04
N ASP A 196 5.84 -0.16 -27.01
CA ASP A 196 5.65 0.55 -25.75
C ASP A 196 5.74 2.06 -25.94
N ARG A 197 6.68 2.53 -26.76
CA ARG A 197 6.77 3.93 -27.12
C ARG A 197 5.47 4.41 -27.79
N GLN A 198 4.90 3.66 -28.71
CA GLN A 198 3.64 4.04 -29.38
C GLN A 198 2.46 4.03 -28.40
N ARG A 199 2.41 3.10 -27.45
CA ARG A 199 1.41 3.11 -26.36
C ARG A 199 1.55 4.35 -25.49
N PHE A 200 2.77 4.74 -25.13
CA PHE A 200 3.04 5.95 -24.37
C PHE A 200 2.62 7.22 -25.13
N ILE A 201 2.96 7.32 -26.42
CA ILE A 201 2.51 8.42 -27.30
C ILE A 201 0.99 8.49 -27.32
N SER A 202 0.31 7.37 -27.48
CA SER A 202 -1.16 7.31 -27.50
C SER A 202 -1.75 7.78 -26.15
N TRP A 203 -1.14 7.39 -25.04
CA TRP A 203 -1.52 7.82 -23.70
C TRP A 203 -1.32 9.34 -23.52
N LEU A 204 -0.17 9.89 -23.93
CA LEU A 204 0.10 11.34 -23.89
C LEU A 204 -0.88 12.11 -24.78
N THR A 205 -1.16 11.62 -25.98
CA THR A 205 -2.12 12.24 -26.90
C THR A 205 -3.52 12.33 -26.27
N LYS A 206 -3.95 11.25 -25.60
CA LYS A 206 -5.23 11.24 -24.87
C LYS A 206 -5.22 12.20 -23.68
N LYS A 207 -4.09 12.29 -22.97
CA LYS A 207 -3.95 13.13 -21.76
C LYS A 207 -3.92 14.62 -22.09
N TYR A 208 -3.15 15.01 -23.09
CA TYR A 208 -2.86 16.42 -23.39
C TYR A 208 -3.65 16.99 -24.56
N GLY A 209 -4.11 16.15 -25.49
CA GLY A 209 -4.91 16.56 -26.65
C GLY A 209 -4.12 17.31 -27.74
N SER A 210 -3.10 18.08 -27.40
CA SER A 210 -2.25 18.78 -28.36
C SER A 210 -0.77 18.76 -27.96
N ILE A 211 0.11 18.91 -28.96
CA ILE A 211 1.54 18.96 -28.72
C ILE A 211 1.97 20.24 -27.98
N ASP A 212 1.22 21.32 -28.14
CA ASP A 212 1.50 22.58 -27.44
C ASP A 212 1.20 22.44 -25.94
N GLU A 213 0.12 21.76 -25.57
CA GLU A 213 -0.19 21.45 -24.18
C GLU A 213 0.88 20.52 -23.56
N LEU A 214 1.31 19.48 -24.29
CA LEU A 214 2.41 18.63 -23.83
C LEU A 214 3.70 19.42 -23.65
N ASN A 215 4.07 20.27 -24.62
CA ASN A 215 5.25 21.14 -24.54
C ASN A 215 5.19 22.07 -23.32
N SER A 216 4.01 22.62 -23.03
CA SER A 216 3.79 23.45 -21.85
C SER A 216 3.96 22.65 -20.57
N ALA A 217 3.29 21.50 -20.46
CA ALA A 217 3.35 20.63 -19.30
C ALA A 217 4.77 20.09 -19.01
N TRP A 218 5.56 19.83 -20.03
CA TRP A 218 6.94 19.35 -19.93
C TRP A 218 8.01 20.44 -19.95
N ALA A 219 7.62 21.73 -19.95
CA ALA A 219 8.51 22.88 -20.00
C ALA A 219 9.60 22.77 -21.11
N THR A 220 9.27 22.20 -22.26
CA THR A 220 10.22 21.79 -23.30
C THR A 220 10.92 22.95 -23.98
N GLN A 221 10.44 24.19 -23.84
CA GLN A 221 11.12 25.38 -24.33
C GLN A 221 12.50 25.60 -23.70
N ARG A 222 12.75 25.05 -22.50
CA ARG A 222 14.06 25.16 -21.87
C ARG A 222 15.06 24.26 -22.58
N TRP A 223 16.24 24.82 -22.89
CA TRP A 223 17.37 24.13 -23.47
C TRP A 223 17.06 23.43 -24.80
N SER A 224 16.14 24.01 -25.59
CA SER A 224 15.84 23.54 -26.96
C SER A 224 15.31 22.10 -27.02
N ARG A 225 14.35 21.76 -26.14
CA ARG A 225 13.73 20.44 -26.08
C ARG A 225 12.30 20.41 -26.62
N ARG A 226 11.85 21.47 -27.29
CA ARG A 226 10.51 21.58 -27.85
C ARG A 226 10.26 20.48 -28.88
N LEU A 227 9.12 19.80 -28.75
CA LEU A 227 8.63 18.79 -29.67
C LEU A 227 7.76 19.47 -30.75
N ASN A 228 7.82 18.99 -32.00
CA ASN A 228 6.96 19.47 -33.07
C ASN A 228 5.72 18.63 -33.27
N SER A 229 5.77 17.36 -32.88
CA SER A 229 4.66 16.42 -32.95
C SER A 229 4.78 15.40 -31.80
N PHE A 230 3.72 14.63 -31.56
CA PHE A 230 3.79 13.50 -30.63
C PHE A 230 4.76 12.40 -31.08
N ASP A 231 5.03 12.30 -32.39
CA ASP A 231 5.99 11.32 -32.92
C ASP A 231 7.45 11.63 -32.51
N ASP A 232 7.74 12.87 -32.08
CA ASP A 232 9.04 13.26 -31.55
C ASP A 232 9.27 12.77 -30.09
N VAL A 233 8.27 12.16 -29.47
CA VAL A 233 8.38 11.69 -28.08
C VAL A 233 9.13 10.36 -28.03
N ASP A 234 10.18 10.31 -27.22
CA ASP A 234 10.82 9.07 -26.78
C ASP A 234 10.35 8.69 -25.37
N LEU A 235 10.43 7.40 -25.03
CA LEU A 235 10.23 6.94 -23.66
C LEU A 235 11.32 7.55 -22.76
N PRO A 236 10.95 8.27 -21.70
CA PRO A 236 11.92 8.75 -20.72
C PRO A 236 12.63 7.57 -20.06
N LEU A 237 13.91 7.73 -19.75
CA LEU A 237 14.64 6.69 -19.02
C LEU A 237 14.22 6.71 -17.54
N ALA A 238 13.85 5.56 -16.99
CA ALA A 238 13.42 5.44 -15.60
C ALA A 238 14.52 5.85 -14.60
N ASP A 239 15.78 5.61 -14.95
CA ASP A 239 16.94 5.94 -14.12
C ASP A 239 17.88 6.94 -14.83
N GLY A 240 17.40 7.63 -15.86
CA GLY A 240 18.20 8.49 -16.70
C GLY A 240 18.08 9.97 -16.38
N PRO A 241 18.94 10.80 -16.99
CA PRO A 241 18.83 12.24 -16.88
C PRO A 241 17.59 12.74 -17.62
N GLY A 242 16.95 13.74 -17.06
CA GLY A 242 15.80 14.38 -17.70
C GLY A 242 15.01 15.24 -16.71
N PRO A 243 14.05 16.02 -17.18
CA PRO A 243 13.19 16.79 -16.30
C PRO A 243 12.13 15.89 -15.63
N SER A 244 11.75 16.25 -14.42
CA SER A 244 10.78 15.54 -13.57
C SER A 244 9.46 15.30 -14.27
N GLU A 245 8.98 16.25 -15.07
CA GLU A 245 7.69 16.22 -15.74
C GLU A 245 7.53 14.99 -16.66
N ARG A 246 8.60 14.64 -17.37
CA ARG A 246 8.62 13.46 -18.25
C ARG A 246 8.64 12.16 -17.44
N TYR A 247 9.35 12.18 -16.33
CA TYR A 247 9.49 11.05 -15.44
C TYR A 247 8.15 10.75 -14.73
N LEU A 248 7.46 11.77 -14.26
CA LEU A 248 6.11 11.64 -13.71
C LEU A 248 5.16 10.97 -14.71
N ASP A 249 5.16 11.43 -15.95
CA ASP A 249 4.27 10.88 -16.97
C ASP A 249 4.62 9.45 -17.35
N LEU A 250 5.90 9.08 -17.38
CA LEU A 250 6.30 7.68 -17.60
C LEU A 250 5.75 6.75 -16.51
N HIS A 251 5.91 7.13 -15.24
CA HIS A 251 5.44 6.32 -14.13
C HIS A 251 3.90 6.28 -14.01
N ARG A 252 3.23 7.38 -14.31
CA ARG A 252 1.76 7.40 -14.40
C ARG A 252 1.24 6.51 -15.54
N PHE A 253 1.90 6.56 -16.70
CA PHE A 253 1.59 5.64 -17.80
C PHE A 253 1.73 4.17 -17.38
N TRP A 254 2.85 3.82 -16.71
CA TRP A 254 3.07 2.46 -16.23
C TRP A 254 2.06 2.07 -15.16
N SER A 255 1.72 2.97 -14.26
CA SER A 255 0.64 2.77 -13.29
C SER A 255 -0.69 2.47 -13.99
N ASP A 256 -1.07 3.25 -15.00
CA ASP A 256 -2.31 3.04 -15.76
C ASP A 256 -2.31 1.70 -16.50
N VAL A 257 -1.18 1.24 -17.03
CA VAL A 257 -1.03 -0.09 -17.64
C VAL A 257 -1.31 -1.19 -16.60
N THR A 258 -0.73 -1.07 -15.41
CA THR A 258 -0.95 -2.04 -14.32
C THR A 258 -2.41 -2.05 -13.86
N VAL A 259 -3.01 -0.88 -13.68
CA VAL A 259 -4.42 -0.74 -13.27
C VAL A 259 -5.37 -1.30 -14.34
N ALA A 260 -5.09 -1.05 -15.62
CA ALA A 260 -5.89 -1.60 -16.72
C ALA A 260 -5.88 -3.14 -16.68
N ARG A 261 -4.73 -3.73 -16.39
CA ARG A 261 -4.57 -5.19 -16.24
C ARG A 261 -5.40 -5.74 -15.08
N LEU A 262 -5.37 -5.08 -13.92
CA LEU A 262 -6.16 -5.49 -12.76
C LEU A 262 -7.67 -5.34 -13.00
N ASN A 263 -8.08 -4.27 -13.67
CA ASN A 263 -9.47 -4.05 -14.03
C ASN A 263 -10.01 -5.13 -14.98
N GLU A 264 -9.20 -5.59 -15.94
CA GLU A 264 -9.58 -6.68 -16.84
C GLU A 264 -9.82 -7.98 -16.08
N LEU A 265 -8.93 -8.33 -15.14
CA LEU A 265 -9.11 -9.50 -14.28
C LEU A 265 -10.38 -9.37 -13.41
N ASP A 266 -10.63 -8.19 -12.88
CA ASP A 266 -11.84 -7.95 -12.07
C ASP A 266 -13.12 -8.00 -12.91
N GLU A 267 -13.12 -7.55 -14.18
CA GLU A 267 -14.25 -7.71 -15.09
C GLU A 267 -14.57 -9.19 -15.36
N ILE A 268 -13.54 -10.03 -15.53
CA ILE A 268 -13.70 -11.48 -15.67
C ILE A 268 -14.30 -12.07 -14.38
N ARG A 269 -13.76 -11.71 -13.21
CA ARG A 269 -14.29 -12.18 -11.92
C ARG A 269 -15.73 -11.75 -11.69
N GLN A 270 -16.07 -10.48 -11.96
CA GLN A 270 -17.43 -9.98 -11.81
C GLN A 270 -18.41 -10.73 -12.69
N ARG A 271 -18.00 -11.19 -13.87
CA ARG A 271 -18.82 -11.99 -14.78
C ARG A 271 -19.00 -13.43 -14.30
N ASP A 272 -17.91 -14.09 -13.87
CA ASP A 272 -17.89 -15.54 -13.66
C ASP A 272 -17.99 -15.93 -12.16
N MET A 273 -17.55 -15.05 -11.25
CA MET A 273 -17.54 -15.27 -9.80
C MET A 273 -17.99 -14.00 -9.03
N PRO A 274 -19.20 -13.45 -9.32
CA PRO A 274 -19.61 -12.14 -8.79
C PRO A 274 -19.67 -12.07 -7.26
N ASP A 275 -19.97 -13.18 -6.60
CA ASP A 275 -20.09 -13.26 -5.13
C ASP A 275 -18.77 -13.57 -4.42
N VAL A 276 -17.71 -13.86 -5.15
CA VAL A 276 -16.40 -14.18 -4.60
C VAL A 276 -15.56 -12.89 -4.53
N PRO A 277 -15.05 -12.49 -3.35
CA PRO A 277 -14.24 -11.29 -3.22
C PRO A 277 -12.89 -11.43 -3.93
N SER A 278 -12.29 -10.29 -4.24
CA SER A 278 -11.00 -10.20 -4.89
C SER A 278 -9.93 -9.64 -3.96
N ILE A 279 -8.70 -10.06 -4.20
CA ILE A 279 -7.49 -9.52 -3.59
C ILE A 279 -6.43 -9.35 -4.68
N SER A 280 -5.42 -8.55 -4.42
CA SER A 280 -4.19 -8.51 -5.21
C SER A 280 -3.04 -8.39 -4.23
N ASN A 281 -2.08 -9.29 -4.33
CA ASN A 281 -0.90 -9.27 -3.49
C ASN A 281 0.00 -8.12 -3.93
N LEU A 282 0.29 -7.18 -3.03
CA LEU A 282 1.19 -6.06 -3.28
C LEU A 282 2.54 -6.34 -2.62
N TRP A 283 3.59 -5.91 -3.28
CA TRP A 283 4.93 -5.90 -2.73
C TRP A 283 5.39 -4.47 -2.49
N ASP A 284 5.70 -4.14 -1.24
CA ASP A 284 6.31 -2.86 -0.86
C ASP A 284 5.58 -1.64 -1.44
N THR A 285 4.42 -1.36 -0.91
CA THR A 285 3.59 -0.22 -1.29
C THR A 285 4.26 1.14 -1.05
N ALA A 286 5.31 1.17 -0.26
CA ALA A 286 5.92 2.40 0.21
C ALA A 286 7.18 2.82 -0.56
N GLY A 287 7.72 2.04 -1.50
CA GLY A 287 9.05 2.38 -1.93
C GLY A 287 9.56 1.97 -3.29
N ARG A 288 8.79 1.26 -4.12
CA ARG A 288 9.32 0.78 -5.39
C ARG A 288 8.43 1.13 -6.58
N ARG A 289 8.80 0.67 -7.75
CA ARG A 289 8.28 0.91 -9.11
C ARG A 289 6.77 0.69 -9.26
N GLY A 290 6.01 0.82 -8.16
CA GLY A 290 4.61 0.50 -8.07
C GLY A 290 3.72 1.34 -8.98
N PHE A 291 2.45 1.05 -8.89
CA PHE A 291 1.37 1.84 -9.46
C PHE A 291 0.69 2.64 -8.34
N ASP A 292 -0.10 3.62 -8.72
CA ASP A 292 -0.86 4.45 -7.77
C ASP A 292 -2.01 3.64 -7.13
N TYR A 293 -1.67 2.75 -6.21
CA TYR A 293 -2.63 1.87 -5.56
C TYR A 293 -3.57 2.62 -4.61
N LEU A 294 -3.11 3.64 -3.91
CA LEU A 294 -3.97 4.41 -2.97
C LEU A 294 -5.15 5.07 -3.69
N SER A 295 -4.95 5.53 -4.93
CA SER A 295 -6.01 6.16 -5.70
C SER A 295 -6.93 5.17 -6.43
N THR A 296 -6.43 3.96 -6.73
CA THR A 296 -7.08 3.03 -7.66
C THR A 296 -7.48 1.68 -7.05
N TYR A 297 -6.78 1.23 -6.01
CA TYR A 297 -6.85 -0.13 -5.48
C TYR A 297 -8.27 -0.60 -5.14
N ARG A 298 -9.06 0.24 -4.50
CA ARG A 298 -10.46 -0.08 -4.16
C ARG A 298 -11.38 -0.31 -5.36
N SER A 299 -10.94 0.05 -6.55
CA SER A 299 -11.75 -0.09 -7.77
C SER A 299 -11.84 -1.52 -8.26
N TYR A 300 -10.89 -2.38 -7.88
CA TYR A 300 -10.78 -3.76 -8.36
C TYR A 300 -10.51 -4.80 -7.26
N VAL A 301 -10.28 -4.42 -6.01
CA VAL A 301 -10.10 -5.38 -4.91
C VAL A 301 -11.09 -5.17 -3.79
N SER A 302 -11.46 -6.26 -3.14
CA SER A 302 -12.36 -6.29 -1.99
C SER A 302 -11.61 -6.14 -0.67
N TYR A 303 -10.41 -6.71 -0.58
CA TYR A 303 -9.54 -6.68 0.60
C TYR A 303 -8.13 -6.29 0.20
N GLY A 304 -7.48 -5.47 1.04
CA GLY A 304 -6.06 -5.20 0.93
C GLY A 304 -5.25 -6.46 1.20
N ALA A 305 -4.24 -6.71 0.38
CA ALA A 305 -3.35 -7.83 0.55
C ALA A 305 -1.91 -7.41 0.24
N GLU A 306 -0.94 -7.94 1.00
CA GLU A 306 0.48 -7.67 0.77
C GLU A 306 1.38 -8.81 1.24
N GLY A 307 2.63 -8.76 0.77
CA GLY A 307 3.76 -9.49 1.35
C GLY A 307 4.28 -8.78 2.60
N PHE A 308 4.20 -9.42 3.77
CA PHE A 308 4.60 -8.85 5.05
C PHE A 308 5.95 -9.41 5.51
N TYR A 309 7.01 -8.68 5.22
CA TYR A 309 8.41 -9.03 5.55
C TYR A 309 9.09 -7.86 6.28
N PRO A 310 8.65 -7.53 7.49
CA PRO A 310 9.10 -6.33 8.18
C PRO A 310 10.56 -6.43 8.64
N GLY A 311 11.33 -5.37 8.42
CA GLY A 311 12.67 -5.22 8.97
C GLY A 311 12.64 -4.92 10.47
N ASP A 312 11.63 -4.17 10.91
CA ASP A 312 11.36 -3.80 12.29
C ASP A 312 9.86 -3.56 12.51
N PRO A 313 9.38 -3.46 13.78
CA PRO A 313 7.95 -3.30 14.07
C PRO A 313 7.30 -2.04 13.50
N ILE A 314 8.05 -0.93 13.38
CA ILE A 314 7.52 0.35 12.89
C ILE A 314 7.36 0.29 11.38
N SER A 315 8.38 -0.19 10.66
CA SER A 315 8.30 -0.38 9.20
C SER A 315 7.22 -1.37 8.81
N GLY A 316 7.06 -2.46 9.59
CA GLY A 316 5.98 -3.43 9.37
C GLY A 316 4.60 -2.82 9.57
N ALA A 317 4.39 -2.06 10.64
CA ALA A 317 3.12 -1.37 10.87
C ALA A 317 2.83 -0.31 9.79
N PHE A 318 3.85 0.43 9.35
CA PHE A 318 3.73 1.41 8.29
C PHE A 318 3.32 0.77 6.96
N GLY A 319 3.98 -0.31 6.53
CA GLY A 319 3.62 -1.06 5.32
C GLY A 319 2.18 -1.56 5.37
N ALA A 320 1.80 -2.21 6.47
CA ALA A 320 0.44 -2.70 6.68
C ALA A 320 -0.62 -1.60 6.56
N LEU A 321 -0.38 -0.43 7.16
CA LEU A 321 -1.32 0.70 7.10
C LEU A 321 -1.32 1.37 5.73
N THR A 322 -0.20 1.36 5.01
CA THR A 322 -0.12 1.87 3.64
C THR A 322 -0.99 1.02 2.71
N THR A 323 -0.90 -0.29 2.79
CA THR A 323 -1.76 -1.20 2.01
C THR A 323 -3.24 -1.07 2.38
N LYS A 324 -3.53 -0.86 3.66
CA LYS A 324 -4.90 -0.66 4.15
C LYS A 324 -5.48 0.70 3.78
N GLY A 325 -4.66 1.71 3.55
CA GLY A 325 -5.02 3.13 3.54
C GLY A 325 -6.21 3.50 2.66
N ALA A 326 -6.33 2.87 1.50
CA ALA A 326 -7.43 3.11 0.57
C ALA A 326 -8.72 2.32 0.89
N LEU A 327 -8.72 1.44 1.89
CA LEU A 327 -9.80 0.49 2.16
C LEU A 327 -10.34 0.63 3.58
N THR A 328 -11.64 0.38 3.75
CA THR A 328 -12.30 0.26 5.05
C THR A 328 -12.43 -1.19 5.51
N THR A 329 -12.02 -2.14 4.67
CA THR A 329 -12.03 -3.58 4.95
C THR A 329 -10.77 -3.98 5.73
N PRO A 330 -10.79 -5.14 6.41
CA PRO A 330 -9.58 -5.72 7.00
C PRO A 330 -8.50 -5.99 5.93
N ILE A 331 -7.24 -6.05 6.37
CA ILE A 331 -6.10 -6.44 5.52
C ILE A 331 -5.85 -7.95 5.64
N TRP A 332 -5.42 -8.57 4.54
CA TRP A 332 -4.97 -9.95 4.49
C TRP A 332 -3.47 -9.98 4.15
N PHE A 333 -2.66 -10.56 5.01
CA PHE A 333 -1.26 -10.79 4.70
C PHE A 333 -1.13 -12.11 3.93
N ASN A 334 -1.22 -11.99 2.61
CA ASN A 334 -1.17 -13.13 1.69
C ASN A 334 0.17 -13.84 1.65
N GLU A 335 1.21 -13.12 2.00
CA GLU A 335 2.55 -13.65 2.22
C GLU A 335 3.04 -13.07 3.54
N PHE A 336 3.26 -13.94 4.51
CA PHE A 336 3.66 -13.55 5.85
C PHE A 336 4.99 -14.20 6.21
N THR A 337 5.88 -13.43 6.81
CA THR A 337 7.23 -13.86 7.16
C THR A 337 7.25 -15.17 7.95
N ALA A 338 7.83 -16.20 7.36
CA ALA A 338 8.01 -17.54 7.96
C ALA A 338 9.38 -18.14 7.70
N GLY A 339 10.33 -17.30 7.27
CA GLY A 339 11.68 -17.69 6.90
C GLY A 339 12.06 -17.38 5.46
N GLY A 340 11.17 -16.66 4.72
CA GLY A 340 11.41 -16.17 3.37
C GLY A 340 11.73 -14.68 3.32
N GLY A 341 12.00 -14.16 2.11
CA GLY A 341 12.19 -12.73 1.86
C GLY A 341 13.42 -12.10 2.54
N GLY A 342 14.45 -12.90 2.83
CA GLY A 342 15.65 -12.42 3.54
C GLY A 342 15.47 -12.29 5.07
N PHE A 343 14.34 -12.70 5.59
CA PHE A 343 14.03 -12.65 7.00
C PHE A 343 14.11 -14.04 7.65
N TYR A 344 15.19 -14.29 8.37
CA TYR A 344 15.39 -15.51 9.13
C TYR A 344 15.12 -15.23 10.62
N GLY A 345 13.82 -15.20 10.97
CA GLY A 345 13.41 -14.91 12.35
C GLY A 345 13.77 -16.02 13.33
N THR A 346 14.15 -15.64 14.53
CA THR A 346 14.27 -16.54 15.68
C THR A 346 12.87 -16.94 16.18
N PRO A 347 12.73 -18.06 16.93
CA PRO A 347 11.46 -18.44 17.55
C PRO A 347 10.81 -17.29 18.32
N GLY A 348 9.49 -17.13 18.16
CA GLY A 348 8.71 -16.05 18.77
C GLY A 348 8.52 -14.82 17.87
N ARG A 349 9.36 -14.61 16.86
CA ARG A 349 9.24 -13.42 16.00
C ARG A 349 8.05 -13.46 15.08
N SER A 350 7.74 -14.59 14.44
CA SER A 350 6.54 -14.71 13.62
C SER A 350 5.27 -14.55 14.47
N TYR A 351 5.30 -15.08 15.69
CA TYR A 351 4.21 -14.88 16.66
C TYR A 351 4.03 -13.40 17.05
N MET A 352 5.10 -12.69 17.36
CA MET A 352 5.07 -11.27 17.67
C MET A 352 4.52 -10.47 16.49
N TYR A 353 5.04 -10.71 15.28
CA TYR A 353 4.58 -10.02 14.08
C TYR A 353 3.11 -10.36 13.72
N ALA A 354 2.65 -11.57 13.97
CA ALA A 354 1.24 -11.93 13.77
C ALA A 354 0.31 -11.11 14.68
N ASN A 355 0.70 -10.90 15.94
CA ASN A 355 -0.06 -10.05 16.86
C ASN A 355 0.05 -8.57 16.51
N LEU A 356 1.20 -8.10 15.99
CA LEU A 356 1.35 -6.75 15.46
C LEU A 356 0.45 -6.54 14.23
N ALA A 357 0.42 -7.49 13.31
CA ALA A 357 -0.47 -7.48 12.14
C ALA A 357 -1.94 -7.43 12.57
N LEU A 358 -2.33 -8.23 13.55
CA LEU A 358 -3.66 -8.21 14.13
C LEU A 358 -4.00 -6.84 14.74
N MET A 359 -3.04 -6.20 15.41
CA MET A 359 -3.16 -4.84 15.95
C MET A 359 -3.42 -3.82 14.82
N MET A 360 -2.82 -4.00 13.64
CA MET A 360 -3.02 -3.15 12.46
C MET A 360 -4.34 -3.45 11.72
N GLY A 361 -5.12 -4.44 12.19
CA GLY A 361 -6.41 -4.80 11.62
C GLY A 361 -6.35 -5.93 10.60
N ALA A 362 -5.33 -6.77 10.66
CA ALA A 362 -5.26 -7.99 9.86
C ALA A 362 -6.42 -8.95 10.22
N GLN A 363 -6.99 -9.57 9.21
CA GLN A 363 -7.98 -10.65 9.36
C GLN A 363 -7.35 -12.01 9.13
N GLY A 364 -6.25 -12.07 8.39
CA GLY A 364 -5.58 -13.31 8.07
C GLY A 364 -4.10 -13.16 7.77
N ILE A 365 -3.37 -14.24 8.01
CA ILE A 365 -1.96 -14.39 7.66
C ILE A 365 -1.72 -15.74 6.99
N LEU A 366 -0.96 -15.72 5.91
CA LEU A 366 -0.53 -16.90 5.17
C LEU A 366 1.00 -16.95 5.13
N ALA A 367 1.59 -17.95 5.74
CA ALA A 367 3.04 -18.12 5.76
C ALA A 367 3.63 -18.22 4.33
N TRP A 368 4.61 -17.43 4.00
CA TRP A 368 5.45 -17.67 2.85
C TRP A 368 6.71 -18.41 3.30
N THR A 369 6.84 -19.70 3.06
CA THR A 369 5.91 -20.58 2.32
C THR A 369 5.67 -21.84 3.14
N PHE A 370 4.72 -22.71 2.73
CA PHE A 370 4.50 -23.96 3.45
C PHE A 370 5.67 -24.92 3.24
N ASN A 371 5.98 -25.26 2.01
CA ASN A 371 7.08 -26.19 1.67
C ASN A 371 8.35 -25.44 1.26
N SER A 372 9.51 -25.88 1.74
CA SER A 372 10.80 -25.35 1.32
C SER A 372 11.07 -25.71 -0.15
N HIS A 373 11.55 -24.75 -0.94
CA HIS A 373 11.86 -24.94 -2.34
C HIS A 373 13.16 -25.74 -2.51
N GLN A 374 13.13 -26.83 -3.30
CA GLN A 374 14.28 -27.69 -3.53
C GLN A 374 15.18 -27.21 -4.67
N GLY A 375 14.68 -26.37 -5.54
CA GLY A 375 15.39 -25.84 -6.70
C GLY A 375 14.71 -24.63 -7.31
N GLY A 376 15.34 -24.02 -8.31
CA GLY A 376 14.80 -22.83 -8.97
C GLY A 376 15.01 -21.56 -8.18
N GLU A 377 14.16 -20.56 -8.43
CA GLU A 377 14.13 -19.33 -7.68
C GLU A 377 13.76 -19.60 -6.21
N GLU A 378 14.31 -18.80 -5.32
CA GLU A 378 14.06 -18.92 -3.87
C GLU A 378 14.50 -20.24 -3.23
N GLN A 379 15.39 -20.97 -3.87
CA GLN A 379 15.92 -22.26 -3.36
C GLN A 379 16.44 -22.18 -1.91
N ALA A 380 16.93 -21.02 -1.47
CA ALA A 380 17.42 -20.83 -0.11
C ALA A 380 16.32 -20.46 0.90
N LEU A 381 15.06 -20.37 0.49
CA LEU A 381 13.96 -20.09 1.37
C LEU A 381 13.52 -21.35 2.11
N PHE A 382 13.51 -21.26 3.45
CA PHE A 382 13.02 -22.34 4.31
C PHE A 382 11.55 -22.08 4.67
N GLY A 383 10.66 -22.93 4.16
CA GLY A 383 9.24 -22.92 4.50
C GLY A 383 8.96 -23.38 5.93
N LEU A 384 7.70 -23.65 6.20
CA LEU A 384 7.26 -24.26 7.46
C LEU A 384 7.69 -25.72 7.56
N VAL A 385 7.75 -26.39 6.42
CA VAL A 385 8.22 -27.77 6.27
C VAL A 385 9.58 -27.74 5.58
N ASP A 386 10.54 -28.47 6.14
CA ASP A 386 11.89 -28.56 5.62
C ASP A 386 11.95 -29.32 4.28
N HIS A 387 13.12 -29.30 3.61
CA HIS A 387 13.32 -29.91 2.28
C HIS A 387 13.00 -31.41 2.22
N ASP A 388 13.14 -32.12 3.34
CA ASP A 388 12.85 -33.55 3.46
C ASP A 388 11.39 -33.86 3.82
N GLY A 389 10.53 -32.82 3.92
CA GLY A 389 9.14 -32.93 4.32
C GLY A 389 8.91 -32.96 5.83
N THR A 390 9.97 -32.78 6.65
CA THR A 390 9.84 -32.74 8.10
C THR A 390 9.29 -31.39 8.56
N PRO A 391 8.22 -31.34 9.40
CA PRO A 391 7.75 -30.11 9.98
C PRO A 391 8.84 -29.44 10.86
N SER A 392 9.16 -28.19 10.60
CA SER A 392 10.07 -27.43 11.43
C SER A 392 9.37 -26.85 12.66
N TRP A 393 10.14 -26.27 13.61
CA TRP A 393 9.59 -25.57 14.77
C TRP A 393 8.60 -24.44 14.40
N LYS A 394 8.69 -23.93 13.18
CA LYS A 394 7.78 -22.87 12.69
C LYS A 394 6.35 -23.37 12.58
N VAL A 395 6.14 -24.65 12.25
CA VAL A 395 4.80 -25.25 12.23
C VAL A 395 4.13 -25.14 13.61
N ASP A 396 4.88 -25.39 14.68
CA ASP A 396 4.34 -25.29 16.05
C ASP A 396 4.03 -23.84 16.43
N GLU A 397 4.86 -22.88 16.01
CA GLU A 397 4.62 -21.45 16.20
C GLU A 397 3.36 -20.98 15.47
N PHE A 398 3.19 -21.36 14.20
CA PHE A 398 1.98 -21.04 13.44
C PHE A 398 0.74 -21.79 13.96
N ALA A 399 0.89 -23.00 14.50
CA ALA A 399 -0.21 -23.72 15.17
C ALA A 399 -0.67 -22.99 16.46
N ARG A 400 0.28 -22.42 17.20
CA ARG A 400 -0.04 -21.53 18.34
C ARG A 400 -0.81 -20.31 17.87
N ILE A 401 -0.34 -19.60 16.84
CA ILE A 401 -1.02 -18.44 16.26
C ILE A 401 -2.45 -18.81 15.82
N ALA A 402 -2.62 -19.94 15.10
CA ALA A 402 -3.92 -20.41 14.64
C ALA A 402 -4.89 -20.68 15.81
N THR A 403 -4.38 -21.27 16.90
CA THR A 403 -5.16 -21.54 18.11
C THR A 403 -5.62 -20.25 18.77
N GLU A 404 -4.71 -19.29 18.96
CA GLU A 404 -4.99 -18.00 19.60
C GLU A 404 -5.92 -17.13 18.72
N PHE A 405 -5.70 -17.07 17.41
CA PHE A 405 -6.57 -16.36 16.49
C PHE A 405 -8.01 -16.92 16.52
N LYS A 406 -8.15 -18.25 16.57
CA LYS A 406 -9.47 -18.88 16.74
C LYS A 406 -10.14 -18.50 18.07
N GLN A 407 -9.36 -18.34 19.14
CA GLN A 407 -9.87 -17.89 20.45
C GLN A 407 -10.29 -16.41 20.39
N LEU A 408 -9.46 -15.54 19.80
CA LEU A 408 -9.75 -14.12 19.62
C LEU A 408 -10.99 -13.91 18.75
N ALA A 409 -11.11 -14.63 17.64
CA ALA A 409 -12.26 -14.57 16.75
C ALA A 409 -13.58 -14.89 17.47
N LYS A 410 -13.59 -15.90 18.35
CA LYS A 410 -14.76 -16.22 19.18
C LYS A 410 -15.16 -15.08 20.12
N SER A 411 -14.22 -14.23 20.51
CA SER A 411 -14.48 -13.04 21.33
C SER A 411 -14.94 -11.82 20.52
N GLY A 412 -15.00 -11.95 19.19
CA GLY A 412 -15.33 -10.84 18.27
C GLY A 412 -14.20 -9.85 18.07
N PHE A 413 -12.93 -10.23 18.32
CA PHE A 413 -11.74 -9.43 18.08
C PHE A 413 -11.01 -9.91 16.80
N PRO A 414 -10.38 -9.03 16.00
CA PRO A 414 -10.38 -7.57 16.10
C PRO A 414 -11.65 -6.95 15.53
N ARG A 415 -11.98 -5.75 16.01
CA ARG A 415 -13.02 -4.91 15.41
C ARG A 415 -12.39 -3.68 14.81
N TYR A 416 -12.69 -3.42 13.54
CA TYR A 416 -12.19 -2.23 12.86
C TYR A 416 -12.83 -0.97 13.45
N THR A 417 -12.00 0.02 13.75
CA THR A 417 -12.40 1.39 14.08
C THR A 417 -11.74 2.35 13.09
N HIS A 418 -12.47 3.37 12.66
CA HIS A 418 -11.91 4.38 11.77
C HIS A 418 -10.92 5.27 12.54
N PRO A 419 -9.67 5.44 12.07
CA PRO A 419 -8.70 6.31 12.72
C PRO A 419 -9.13 7.79 12.70
N GLU A 420 -8.78 8.53 13.75
CA GLU A 420 -9.00 9.98 13.83
C GLU A 420 -7.84 10.78 13.21
N ILE A 421 -6.74 10.13 12.88
CA ILE A 421 -5.50 10.71 12.36
C ILE A 421 -5.25 10.14 10.97
N ALA A 422 -4.98 11.02 10.00
CA ALA A 422 -4.51 10.65 8.68
C ALA A 422 -3.12 11.20 8.41
N ILE A 423 -2.32 10.44 7.69
CA ILE A 423 -1.01 10.84 7.17
C ILE A 423 -1.09 10.76 5.65
N ALA A 424 -0.78 11.86 4.99
CA ALA A 424 -0.84 11.96 3.55
C ALA A 424 0.31 11.19 2.89
N TYR A 425 -0.01 10.46 1.83
CA TYR A 425 0.93 9.86 0.91
C TYR A 425 0.49 10.15 -0.52
N SER A 426 1.39 10.62 -1.34
CA SER A 426 1.16 10.96 -2.74
C SER A 426 2.09 10.14 -3.63
N PHE A 427 1.52 9.38 -4.57
CA PHE A 427 2.29 8.65 -5.58
C PHE A 427 3.15 9.61 -6.43
N ASP A 428 2.59 10.74 -6.83
CA ASP A 428 3.31 11.74 -7.60
C ASP A 428 4.50 12.32 -6.83
N SER A 429 4.31 12.65 -5.54
CA SER A 429 5.40 13.13 -4.69
C SER A 429 6.46 12.06 -4.47
N PHE A 430 6.07 10.79 -4.33
CA PHE A 430 7.00 9.67 -4.26
C PHE A 430 7.84 9.56 -5.54
N ILE A 431 7.19 9.58 -6.71
CA ILE A 431 7.88 9.45 -8.00
C ILE A 431 8.79 10.64 -8.27
N ASP A 432 8.31 11.87 -8.08
CA ASP A 432 9.09 13.08 -8.38
C ASP A 432 10.29 13.25 -7.44
N SER A 433 10.21 12.71 -6.24
CA SER A 433 11.28 12.76 -5.23
C SER A 433 12.15 11.49 -5.14
N HIS A 434 11.92 10.49 -5.99
CA HIS A 434 12.61 9.20 -5.88
C HIS A 434 14.13 9.32 -6.16
N PRO A 435 15.02 8.66 -5.35
CA PRO A 435 16.48 8.80 -5.48
C PRO A 435 17.07 8.36 -6.82
N ASN A 436 16.40 7.47 -7.53
CA ASN A 436 16.81 6.99 -8.85
C ASN A 436 16.09 7.72 -10.00
N GLY A 437 15.31 8.73 -9.68
CA GLY A 437 14.64 9.55 -10.68
C GLY A 437 15.61 10.43 -11.46
N PRO A 438 15.10 11.32 -12.30
CA PRO A 438 15.93 12.13 -13.18
C PRO A 438 16.89 12.98 -12.36
N SER A 439 18.17 12.83 -12.65
CA SER A 439 19.32 13.28 -11.86
C SER A 439 19.41 14.78 -11.60
N ASN A 440 18.40 15.56 -11.95
CA ASN A 440 18.72 16.92 -12.24
C ASN A 440 18.48 17.92 -11.15
N THR A 441 17.62 17.72 -10.21
CA THR A 441 17.46 18.86 -9.31
C THR A 441 16.66 18.55 -8.07
N THR A 442 15.54 17.89 -8.21
CA THR A 442 14.63 17.68 -7.10
C THR A 442 15.23 16.74 -6.07
N LEU A 443 15.89 15.69 -6.55
CA LEU A 443 16.40 14.59 -5.73
C LEU A 443 17.60 14.90 -4.85
N GLN A 444 18.42 15.83 -5.27
CA GLN A 444 19.53 16.28 -4.41
C GLN A 444 19.01 16.99 -3.17
N TYR A 445 17.74 17.40 -3.19
CA TYR A 445 17.09 18.11 -2.10
C TYR A 445 16.33 17.17 -1.13
N PHE A 446 15.91 15.96 -1.58
CA PHE A 446 15.17 15.01 -0.73
C PHE A 446 16.11 13.97 -0.11
N LYS A 447 16.75 14.37 0.99
CA LYS A 447 17.41 13.47 1.92
C LYS A 447 17.03 13.91 3.33
N PRO A 448 16.24 13.16 4.06
CA PRO A 448 15.68 11.81 3.78
C PRO A 448 14.72 11.76 2.60
N SER A 449 14.51 10.56 2.04
CA SER A 449 13.56 10.32 0.95
C SER A 449 12.12 10.64 1.36
N TYR A 450 11.24 10.79 0.39
CA TYR A 450 9.82 11.03 0.68
C TYR A 450 9.20 9.92 1.55
N THR A 451 9.47 8.67 1.24
CA THR A 451 8.99 7.53 2.03
C THR A 451 9.49 7.58 3.48
N GLU A 452 10.78 7.87 3.69
CA GLU A 452 11.33 8.04 5.04
C GLU A 452 10.67 9.19 5.79
N GLN A 453 10.28 10.26 5.10
CA GLN A 453 9.58 11.38 5.73
C GLN A 453 8.12 11.02 6.07
N VAL A 454 7.42 10.25 5.23
CA VAL A 454 6.06 9.78 5.55
C VAL A 454 6.09 8.80 6.71
N GLN A 455 7.03 7.84 6.70
CA GLN A 455 7.24 6.92 7.82
C GLN A 455 7.64 7.65 9.10
N GLY A 456 8.53 8.64 8.99
CA GLY A 456 8.94 9.48 10.12
C GLY A 456 7.82 10.34 10.70
N ALA A 457 6.83 10.70 9.87
CA ALA A 457 5.61 11.34 10.35
C ALA A 457 4.66 10.35 11.06
N PHE A 458 4.66 9.09 10.64
CA PHE A 458 3.87 8.02 11.25
C PHE A 458 4.39 7.58 12.62
N GLU A 459 5.71 7.44 12.75
CA GLU A 459 6.38 6.84 13.90
C GLU A 459 5.96 7.42 15.27
N PRO A 460 5.88 8.76 15.49
CA PRO A 460 5.48 9.33 16.78
C PRO A 460 4.06 8.94 17.23
N PHE A 461 3.14 8.82 16.28
CA PHE A 461 1.76 8.41 16.57
C PHE A 461 1.71 6.92 16.92
N PHE A 462 2.43 6.10 16.17
CA PHE A 462 2.52 4.66 16.43
C PHE A 462 3.14 4.37 17.80
N ARG A 463 4.24 5.06 18.16
CA ARG A 463 4.89 4.96 19.48
C ARG A 463 3.98 5.42 20.61
N ALA A 464 3.08 6.36 20.34
CA ALA A 464 2.07 6.83 21.28
C ALA A 464 0.81 5.95 21.31
N ASN A 465 0.81 4.79 20.67
CA ASN A 465 -0.32 3.87 20.59
C ASN A 465 -1.60 4.48 19.99
N LEU A 466 -1.42 5.36 19.02
CA LEU A 466 -2.50 6.02 18.30
C LEU A 466 -2.74 5.35 16.95
N ASP A 467 -4.01 5.24 16.59
CA ASP A 467 -4.41 4.69 15.31
C ASP A 467 -4.30 5.74 14.22
N THR A 468 -3.73 5.36 13.07
CA THR A 468 -3.55 6.25 11.92
C THR A 468 -4.01 5.58 10.63
N ALA A 469 -4.37 6.38 9.63
CA ALA A 469 -4.56 5.96 8.26
C ALA A 469 -3.54 6.63 7.35
N ILE A 470 -3.06 5.92 6.36
CA ILE A 470 -2.28 6.49 5.26
C ILE A 470 -3.26 6.77 4.11
N ILE A 471 -3.31 7.98 3.58
CA ILE A 471 -4.34 8.41 2.63
C ILE A 471 -3.77 9.22 1.46
N ASN A 472 -4.45 9.21 0.34
CA ASN A 472 -4.25 10.18 -0.74
C ASN A 472 -5.29 11.31 -0.62
N ILE A 473 -4.82 12.54 -0.36
CA ILE A 473 -5.66 13.72 -0.10
C ILE A 473 -6.64 14.01 -1.25
N GLY A 474 -6.20 13.85 -2.50
CA GLY A 474 -7.00 14.16 -3.69
C GLY A 474 -8.14 13.15 -3.95
N HIS A 475 -8.08 11.98 -3.35
CA HIS A 475 -8.95 10.84 -3.65
C HIS A 475 -9.84 10.41 -2.50
N GLU A 476 -9.61 10.94 -1.28
CA GLU A 476 -10.36 10.56 -0.10
C GLU A 476 -11.01 11.73 0.60
N SER A 477 -12.13 11.47 1.28
CA SER A 477 -12.75 12.46 2.15
C SER A 477 -11.93 12.67 3.41
N LEU A 478 -11.55 13.90 3.69
CA LEU A 478 -10.85 14.26 4.92
C LEU A 478 -11.78 14.45 6.12
N SER A 479 -13.09 14.46 5.91
CA SER A 479 -14.08 14.74 6.95
C SER A 479 -14.08 13.79 8.15
N PRO A 480 -13.73 12.49 8.04
CA PRO A 480 -13.68 11.60 9.18
C PRO A 480 -12.50 11.87 10.12
N TYR A 481 -11.46 12.55 9.65
CA TYR A 481 -10.24 12.77 10.41
C TYR A 481 -10.31 14.09 11.20
N LYS A 482 -9.73 14.08 12.39
CA LYS A 482 -9.54 15.28 13.23
C LYS A 482 -8.19 15.94 13.01
N LEU A 483 -7.19 15.13 12.64
CA LEU A 483 -5.83 15.55 12.31
C LEU A 483 -5.40 14.97 10.97
N VAL A 484 -4.88 15.82 10.07
CA VAL A 484 -4.21 15.42 8.84
C VAL A 484 -2.77 15.89 8.88
N VAL A 485 -1.82 14.97 8.76
CA VAL A 485 -0.39 15.27 8.65
C VAL A 485 0.02 15.16 7.18
N VAL A 486 0.74 16.17 6.69
CA VAL A 486 1.15 16.29 5.28
C VAL A 486 2.68 16.37 5.23
N PRO A 487 3.38 15.22 5.23
CA PRO A 487 4.84 15.18 5.26
C PRO A 487 5.41 15.33 3.85
N ALA A 488 6.14 16.41 3.59
CA ALA A 488 6.90 16.65 2.35
C ALA A 488 6.14 16.34 1.05
N ASP A 489 4.83 16.54 1.03
CA ASP A 489 3.96 16.27 -0.13
C ASP A 489 4.23 17.31 -1.24
N TYR A 490 5.31 17.06 -1.99
CA TYR A 490 5.97 17.99 -2.88
C TYR A 490 5.08 18.38 -4.07
N VAL A 491 4.50 17.37 -4.74
CA VAL A 491 3.58 17.56 -5.86
C VAL A 491 2.18 17.71 -5.32
N MET A 492 1.62 18.92 -5.43
CA MET A 492 0.26 19.17 -4.94
C MET A 492 -0.60 19.77 -6.04
N ASP A 493 -1.57 19.02 -6.49
CA ASP A 493 -2.53 19.46 -7.46
C ASP A 493 -3.58 20.43 -6.86
N ALA A 494 -4.40 21.02 -7.74
CA ALA A 494 -5.44 21.95 -7.31
C ALA A 494 -6.56 21.28 -6.50
N ALA A 495 -6.85 20.00 -6.75
CA ALA A 495 -7.89 19.26 -6.05
C ALA A 495 -7.47 18.99 -4.60
N SER A 496 -6.26 18.48 -4.40
CA SER A 496 -5.65 18.24 -3.07
C SER A 496 -5.55 19.50 -2.24
N ALA A 497 -5.06 20.61 -2.83
CA ALA A 497 -5.02 21.89 -2.16
C ALA A 497 -6.41 22.41 -1.77
N THR A 498 -7.42 22.20 -2.62
CA THR A 498 -8.81 22.58 -2.33
C THR A 498 -9.41 21.73 -1.21
N ALA A 499 -9.14 20.42 -1.21
CA ALA A 499 -9.60 19.50 -0.17
C ALA A 499 -9.02 19.90 1.20
N LEU A 500 -7.71 20.16 1.30
CA LEU A 500 -7.05 20.63 2.52
C LEU A 500 -7.61 21.97 3.00
N ARG A 501 -7.77 22.93 2.09
CA ARG A 501 -8.39 24.24 2.41
C ARG A 501 -9.78 24.05 3.00
N GLY A 502 -10.62 23.25 2.35
CA GLY A 502 -11.98 22.96 2.82
C GLY A 502 -11.99 22.28 4.17
N TYR A 503 -11.10 21.31 4.37
CA TYR A 503 -10.95 20.60 5.63
C TYR A 503 -10.60 21.53 6.80
N VAL A 504 -9.59 22.39 6.64
CA VAL A 504 -9.22 23.35 7.69
C VAL A 504 -10.31 24.38 7.91
N ASN A 505 -10.90 24.93 6.83
CA ASN A 505 -11.99 25.91 6.95
C ASN A 505 -13.18 25.37 7.77
N ASN A 506 -13.46 24.06 7.67
CA ASN A 506 -14.56 23.39 8.36
C ASN A 506 -14.23 22.94 9.81
N GLY A 507 -13.00 23.12 10.27
CA GLY A 507 -12.62 22.86 11.67
C GLY A 507 -11.54 21.80 11.86
N GLY A 508 -11.03 21.19 10.77
CA GLY A 508 -9.92 20.23 10.82
C GLY A 508 -8.61 20.88 11.28
N THR A 509 -7.73 20.05 11.82
CA THR A 509 -6.35 20.42 12.14
C THR A 509 -5.39 19.79 11.14
N VAL A 510 -4.53 20.59 10.50
CA VAL A 510 -3.50 20.12 9.60
C VAL A 510 -2.11 20.42 10.16
N LEU A 511 -1.18 19.48 10.05
CA LEU A 511 0.25 19.66 10.26
C LEU A 511 0.96 19.39 8.94
N MET A 512 1.49 20.42 8.30
CA MET A 512 2.28 20.31 7.08
C MET A 512 3.75 20.49 7.41
N THR A 513 4.63 19.75 6.73
CA THR A 513 6.07 19.89 6.91
C THR A 513 6.74 20.56 5.71
N ALA A 514 7.99 20.94 5.87
CA ALA A 514 8.82 21.48 4.81
C ALA A 514 8.74 20.63 3.52
N PHE A 515 8.99 21.28 2.40
CA PHE A 515 8.95 20.72 1.04
C PHE A 515 7.57 20.31 0.52
N SER A 516 6.50 20.55 1.26
CA SER A 516 5.14 20.31 0.75
C SER A 516 4.66 21.44 -0.16
N ALA A 517 3.84 21.09 -1.16
CA ALA A 517 3.16 22.02 -2.08
C ALA A 517 4.11 22.99 -2.82
N LYS A 518 5.16 22.45 -3.44
CA LYS A 518 6.15 23.23 -4.20
C LYS A 518 5.88 23.26 -5.69
N VAL A 519 5.42 22.16 -6.23
CA VAL A 519 5.15 22.00 -7.66
C VAL A 519 3.68 21.60 -7.90
N ASP A 520 3.25 21.87 -9.12
CA ASP A 520 1.91 21.48 -9.59
C ASP A 520 1.88 20.01 -10.03
N GLN A 521 0.74 19.57 -10.57
CA GLN A 521 0.53 18.23 -11.09
C GLN A 521 1.45 17.83 -12.26
N HIS A 522 2.19 18.75 -12.83
CA HIS A 522 3.16 18.49 -13.88
C HIS A 522 4.61 18.43 -13.36
N GLY A 523 4.84 18.71 -12.08
CA GLY A 523 6.18 18.82 -11.50
C GLY A 523 6.82 20.19 -11.71
N GLN A 524 6.05 21.20 -12.16
CA GLN A 524 6.54 22.57 -12.35
C GLN A 524 6.36 23.41 -11.09
N TRP A 525 7.39 24.17 -10.73
CA TRP A 525 7.31 25.11 -9.63
C TRP A 525 6.17 26.10 -9.84
N LEU A 526 5.41 26.31 -8.77
CA LEU A 526 4.31 27.25 -8.78
C LEU A 526 4.83 28.69 -8.96
N ASP A 527 4.14 29.46 -9.77
CA ASP A 527 4.42 30.89 -10.00
C ASP A 527 3.82 31.83 -8.93
N THR A 528 3.28 31.24 -7.87
CA THR A 528 2.68 31.93 -6.73
C THR A 528 3.54 31.76 -5.49
N PRO A 529 3.41 32.66 -4.46
CA PRO A 529 4.12 32.47 -3.20
C PRO A 529 3.85 31.08 -2.59
N LEU A 530 4.91 30.36 -2.24
CA LEU A 530 4.79 29.02 -1.66
C LEU A 530 4.30 29.09 -0.20
N PRO A 531 3.58 28.11 0.29
CA PRO A 531 3.16 26.84 -0.33
C PRO A 531 1.97 26.97 -1.29
N GLY A 532 2.06 27.79 -2.30
CA GLY A 532 1.15 27.92 -3.41
C GLY A 532 -0.27 28.28 -3.00
N ARG A 533 -1.25 27.50 -3.41
CA ARG A 533 -2.68 27.69 -3.12
C ARG A 533 -3.02 27.61 -1.64
N LEU A 534 -2.08 27.25 -0.77
CA LEU A 534 -2.26 27.08 0.68
C LEU A 534 -1.57 28.20 1.50
N SER A 535 -0.93 29.18 0.86
CA SER A 535 -0.20 30.25 1.56
C SER A 535 -1.05 31.01 2.57
N ASP A 536 -2.29 31.30 2.24
CA ASP A 536 -3.24 31.97 3.15
C ASP A 536 -3.81 31.03 4.22
N VAL A 537 -3.95 29.72 3.91
CA VAL A 537 -4.37 28.72 4.90
C VAL A 537 -3.34 28.63 6.03
N PHE A 538 -2.05 28.55 5.66
CA PHE A 538 -0.96 28.53 6.63
C PHE A 538 -0.55 29.91 7.14
N GLY A 539 -1.02 30.99 6.50
CA GLY A 539 -0.75 32.37 6.88
C GLY A 539 0.73 32.74 6.77
N LEU A 540 1.42 32.19 5.80
CA LEU A 540 2.87 32.41 5.57
C LEU A 540 3.23 32.22 4.10
N LYS A 541 4.47 32.60 3.77
CA LYS A 541 5.16 32.15 2.56
C LYS A 541 6.50 31.55 2.92
N THR A 542 7.01 30.69 2.04
CA THR A 542 8.36 30.11 2.10
C THR A 542 9.20 30.67 0.96
N ASN A 543 10.39 31.19 1.25
CA ASN A 543 11.23 31.86 0.25
C ASN A 543 12.45 31.05 -0.17
N ALA A 544 13.04 30.31 0.76
CA ALA A 544 14.27 29.58 0.55
C ALA A 544 14.36 28.40 1.50
N PHE A 545 15.30 27.52 1.26
CA PHE A 545 15.68 26.48 2.20
C PHE A 545 17.22 26.48 2.31
N TYR A 546 17.71 26.07 3.47
CA TYR A 546 19.12 26.02 3.77
C TYR A 546 19.48 24.71 4.46
N ASP A 547 20.72 24.26 4.26
CA ASP A 547 21.32 23.17 5.03
C ASP A 547 21.96 23.72 6.30
N SER A 548 21.87 22.98 7.39
CA SER A 548 22.53 23.23 8.66
C SER A 548 23.18 21.93 9.16
N THR A 549 24.23 22.06 9.94
CA THR A 549 24.87 20.89 10.57
C THR A 549 24.10 20.40 11.81
N VAL A 550 23.40 21.30 12.47
CA VAL A 550 22.56 21.03 13.64
C VAL A 550 21.38 21.98 13.60
N LEU A 551 20.20 21.47 13.90
CA LEU A 551 19.00 22.28 14.08
C LEU A 551 18.46 22.08 15.50
N ARG A 552 18.19 23.20 16.18
CA ARG A 552 17.52 23.24 17.47
C ARG A 552 16.45 24.31 17.45
N PHE A 553 15.42 24.08 18.25
CA PHE A 553 14.43 25.12 18.56
C PHE A 553 13.90 24.95 19.96
N ASP A 554 13.42 26.05 20.56
CA ASP A 554 12.81 26.01 21.88
C ASP A 554 11.29 25.96 21.74
N LEU A 555 10.67 24.94 22.35
CA LEU A 555 9.21 24.77 22.38
C LEU A 555 8.77 24.50 23.81
N ASP A 556 7.80 25.30 24.30
CA ASP A 556 7.23 25.17 25.64
C ASP A 556 8.29 25.12 26.76
N GLY A 557 9.37 25.90 26.59
CA GLY A 557 10.47 26.02 27.55
C GLY A 557 11.47 24.89 27.53
N LYS A 558 11.37 23.97 26.54
CA LYS A 558 12.32 22.88 26.32
C LYS A 558 13.14 23.13 25.05
N SER A 559 14.44 22.97 25.14
CA SER A 559 15.30 23.01 23.97
C SER A 559 15.31 21.63 23.29
N ILE A 560 14.94 21.62 22.02
CA ILE A 560 14.75 20.41 21.23
C ILE A 560 15.81 20.37 20.13
N SER A 561 16.65 19.35 20.16
CA SER A 561 17.59 19.05 19.08
C SER A 561 16.90 18.09 18.11
N VAL A 562 16.90 18.44 16.82
CA VAL A 562 16.21 17.65 15.81
C VAL A 562 17.22 16.98 14.87
N ASN A 563 16.93 15.74 14.52
CA ASN A 563 17.71 14.98 13.54
C ASN A 563 17.28 15.39 12.12
N SER A 564 17.59 16.62 11.76
CA SER A 564 17.34 17.19 10.45
C SER A 564 18.48 18.10 10.07
N ARG A 565 18.73 18.23 8.77
CA ARG A 565 19.79 19.09 8.23
C ARG A 565 19.25 20.24 7.39
N ARG A 566 17.96 20.23 7.07
CA ARG A 566 17.35 21.23 6.19
C ARG A 566 16.21 21.94 6.87
N TYR A 567 16.08 23.22 6.53
CA TYR A 567 14.96 24.02 6.97
C TYR A 567 14.53 25.01 5.89
N GLU A 568 13.27 25.31 5.86
CA GLU A 568 12.70 26.37 5.03
C GLU A 568 12.68 27.68 5.79
N VAL A 569 12.95 28.76 5.10
CA VAL A 569 12.81 30.13 5.63
C VAL A 569 11.34 30.51 5.52
N LEU A 570 10.68 30.64 6.66
CA LEU A 570 9.28 31.03 6.73
C LEU A 570 9.14 32.53 6.95
N GLU A 571 8.26 33.15 6.15
CA GLU A 571 7.81 34.54 6.35
C GLU A 571 6.32 34.54 6.76
N PRO A 572 6.01 34.56 8.07
CA PRO A 572 4.64 34.61 8.55
C PRO A 572 3.95 35.94 8.15
N SER A 573 2.69 35.84 7.74
CA SER A 573 1.80 37.01 7.49
C SER A 573 0.70 37.09 8.55
N THR A 574 -0.17 36.07 8.63
CA THR A 574 -1.20 35.92 9.65
C THR A 574 -0.89 34.85 10.70
N ALA A 575 0.07 33.98 10.40
CA ALA A 575 0.48 32.91 11.30
C ALA A 575 1.24 33.45 12.52
N SER A 576 1.00 32.84 13.68
CA SER A 576 1.77 33.03 14.90
C SER A 576 2.96 32.07 14.93
N VAL A 577 4.12 32.56 15.36
CA VAL A 577 5.33 31.75 15.54
C VAL A 577 5.27 31.05 16.88
N LEU A 578 5.33 29.72 16.87
CA LEU A 578 5.38 28.87 18.08
C LEU A 578 6.80 28.61 18.55
N ALA A 579 7.73 28.44 17.60
CA ALA A 579 9.14 28.19 17.87
C ALA A 579 10.02 28.80 16.78
N ARG A 580 11.28 29.13 17.13
CA ARG A 580 12.31 29.59 16.20
C ARG A 580 13.53 28.70 16.31
N PHE A 581 14.26 28.52 15.20
CA PHE A 581 15.56 27.88 15.25
C PHE A 581 16.54 28.74 16.08
N THR A 582 17.26 28.08 16.96
CA THR A 582 18.26 28.74 17.83
C THR A 582 19.64 28.78 17.20
N ASP A 583 19.95 27.85 16.31
CA ASP A 583 21.27 27.60 15.73
C ASP A 583 21.44 28.19 14.32
N THR A 584 20.40 28.74 13.73
CA THR A 584 20.46 29.37 12.42
C THR A 584 20.75 30.85 12.54
N ALA A 585 21.55 31.42 11.64
CA ALA A 585 21.96 32.82 11.68
C ALA A 585 20.77 33.80 11.54
N ASP A 586 19.72 33.36 10.85
CA ASP A 586 18.50 34.15 10.60
C ASP A 586 17.42 33.97 11.67
N HIS A 587 17.61 33.04 12.61
CA HIS A 587 16.62 32.67 13.63
C HIS A 587 15.20 32.50 13.04
N SER A 588 15.14 31.86 11.86
CA SER A 588 13.91 31.64 11.12
C SER A 588 12.85 30.90 11.98
N PRO A 589 11.56 31.17 11.77
CA PRO A 589 10.53 30.38 12.42
C PRO A 589 10.68 28.89 12.10
N ALA A 590 10.71 28.05 13.14
CA ALA A 590 10.76 26.59 13.04
C ALA A 590 9.36 25.99 12.97
N ILE A 591 8.42 26.58 13.74
CA ILE A 591 7.05 26.11 13.82
C ILE A 591 6.11 27.33 13.86
N THR A 592 5.08 27.28 13.03
CA THR A 592 4.02 28.30 13.02
C THR A 592 2.65 27.66 13.17
N ILE A 593 1.67 28.46 13.58
CA ILE A 593 0.25 28.11 13.61
C ILE A 593 -0.58 29.24 13.05
N ASN A 594 -1.52 28.92 12.17
CA ASN A 594 -2.51 29.86 11.66
C ASN A 594 -3.93 29.37 11.97
N ARG A 595 -4.83 30.28 12.24
CA ARG A 595 -6.26 30.02 12.33
C ARG A 595 -6.89 30.32 10.98
N PHE A 596 -7.49 29.31 10.34
CA PHE A 596 -8.17 29.50 9.08
C PHE A 596 -9.58 28.91 9.14
N GLY A 597 -10.58 29.76 8.95
CA GLY A 597 -11.97 29.41 9.21
C GLY A 597 -12.17 28.91 10.64
N LYS A 598 -12.64 27.69 10.82
CA LYS A 598 -12.84 27.04 12.12
C LYS A 598 -11.65 26.19 12.59
N GLY A 599 -10.70 25.88 11.72
CA GLY A 599 -9.62 24.93 11.96
C GLY A 599 -8.26 25.57 12.25
N ASN A 600 -7.25 24.73 12.35
CA ASN A 600 -5.87 25.09 12.63
C ASN A 600 -4.94 24.56 11.55
N ALA A 601 -3.98 25.37 11.10
CA ALA A 601 -2.95 24.99 10.16
C ALA A 601 -1.57 25.21 10.81
N LEU A 602 -0.86 24.14 11.10
CA LEU A 602 0.51 24.16 11.61
C LEU A 602 1.49 23.89 10.46
N TYR A 603 2.59 24.62 10.47
CA TYR A 603 3.68 24.40 9.53
C TYR A 603 4.98 24.15 10.30
N LEU A 604 5.64 23.03 9.99
CA LEU A 604 6.95 22.65 10.50
C LEU A 604 7.99 22.92 9.41
N ALA A 605 8.94 23.80 9.66
CA ALA A 605 9.91 24.27 8.66
C ALA A 605 11.05 23.31 8.38
N THR A 606 10.94 22.04 8.74
CA THR A 606 11.98 21.02 8.55
C THR A 606 11.36 19.67 8.19
N GLU A 607 12.23 18.67 7.92
CA GLU A 607 11.81 17.31 7.57
C GLU A 607 11.01 16.65 8.71
N SER A 608 10.16 15.70 8.34
CA SER A 608 9.37 14.91 9.29
C SER A 608 10.12 13.66 9.76
N ASN A 609 10.26 13.54 11.07
CA ASN A 609 10.73 12.35 11.77
C ASN A 609 10.31 12.42 13.25
N ASP A 610 10.62 11.38 14.03
CA ASP A 610 10.24 11.33 15.45
C ASP A 610 10.82 12.50 16.26
N SER A 611 12.04 12.96 15.96
CA SER A 611 12.66 14.08 16.67
C SER A 611 12.03 15.44 16.36
N THR A 612 11.31 15.57 15.23
CA THR A 612 10.68 16.82 14.81
C THR A 612 9.18 16.86 15.12
N ILE A 613 8.47 15.75 14.91
CA ILE A 613 7.02 15.65 15.16
C ILE A 613 6.72 15.21 16.59
N GLY A 614 7.52 14.32 17.18
CA GLY A 614 7.34 13.84 18.55
C GLY A 614 7.15 14.97 19.57
N PRO A 615 8.01 16.01 19.58
CA PRO A 615 7.83 17.17 20.47
C PRO A 615 6.52 17.95 20.26
N LEU A 616 5.92 17.86 19.08
CA LEU A 616 4.64 18.51 18.75
C LEU A 616 3.42 17.66 19.09
N LEU A 617 3.60 16.36 19.32
CA LEU A 617 2.53 15.38 19.42
C LEU A 617 1.42 15.81 20.39
N GLU A 618 1.77 16.10 21.64
CA GLU A 618 0.81 16.51 22.66
C GLU A 618 0.00 17.76 22.25
N ARG A 619 0.67 18.72 21.61
CA ARG A 619 0.04 19.97 21.15
C ARG A 619 -0.93 19.71 19.99
N VAL A 620 -0.52 18.91 18.98
CA VAL A 620 -1.39 18.63 17.83
C VAL A 620 -2.59 17.78 18.22
N LEU A 621 -2.42 16.81 19.12
CA LEU A 621 -3.52 16.02 19.66
C LEU A 621 -4.53 16.91 20.41
N ARG A 622 -4.06 17.80 21.28
CA ARG A 622 -4.91 18.74 22.01
C ARG A 622 -5.68 19.68 21.06
N LEU A 623 -5.02 20.22 20.02
CA LEU A 623 -5.67 21.09 19.03
C LEU A 623 -6.72 20.34 18.21
N ALA A 624 -6.48 19.08 17.91
CA ALA A 624 -7.39 18.22 17.18
C ALA A 624 -8.48 17.58 18.07
N GLY A 625 -8.39 17.72 19.40
CA GLY A 625 -9.33 17.08 20.35
C GLY A 625 -9.24 15.54 20.33
N ILE A 626 -8.03 15.00 20.17
CA ILE A 626 -7.74 13.56 20.16
C ILE A 626 -7.19 13.17 21.53
N GLN A 627 -7.69 12.06 22.07
CA GLN A 627 -7.20 11.50 23.34
C GLN A 627 -5.87 10.77 23.12
N ALA A 628 -4.99 10.83 24.11
CA ALA A 628 -3.76 10.05 24.10
C ALA A 628 -4.04 8.54 24.12
N GLY A 629 -3.18 7.77 23.47
CA GLY A 629 -3.22 6.32 23.53
C GLY A 629 -2.76 5.75 24.89
N PRO A 630 -2.87 4.44 25.10
CA PRO A 630 -2.35 3.78 26.30
C PRO A 630 -0.86 4.04 26.51
N SER A 631 -0.45 4.31 27.76
CA SER A 631 0.98 4.46 28.07
C SER A 631 1.66 3.11 28.16
N THR A 632 2.76 2.92 27.42
CA THR A 632 3.54 1.70 27.40
C THR A 632 5.04 1.99 27.51
N PRO A 633 5.86 1.09 28.03
CA PRO A 633 7.30 1.20 27.94
C PRO A 633 7.78 1.03 26.49
N GLU A 634 8.96 1.53 26.20
CA GLU A 634 9.58 1.41 24.87
C GLU A 634 9.61 -0.05 24.39
N GLY A 635 9.23 -0.24 23.11
CA GLY A 635 9.13 -1.55 22.45
C GLY A 635 7.88 -2.34 22.81
N VAL A 636 6.95 -1.77 23.59
CA VAL A 636 5.62 -2.34 23.78
C VAL A 636 4.61 -1.44 23.10
N TYR A 637 3.82 -2.03 22.20
CA TYR A 637 2.74 -1.33 21.50
C TYR A 637 1.38 -1.82 21.99
N ALA A 638 0.39 -0.95 21.97
CA ALA A 638 -0.95 -1.24 22.47
C ALA A 638 -2.04 -0.69 21.55
N ARG A 639 -3.14 -1.44 21.45
CA ARG A 639 -4.34 -0.97 20.76
C ARG A 639 -5.58 -1.28 21.55
N SER A 640 -6.34 -0.24 21.85
CA SER A 640 -7.60 -0.37 22.57
C SER A 640 -8.79 -0.34 21.62
N VAL A 641 -9.67 -1.36 21.73
CA VAL A 641 -10.92 -1.48 20.97
C VAL A 641 -12.00 -2.07 21.86
N ASP A 642 -13.15 -1.41 21.96
CA ASP A 642 -14.32 -1.89 22.71
C ASP A 642 -13.99 -2.27 24.17
N GLY A 643 -13.17 -1.47 24.86
CA GLY A 643 -12.80 -1.69 26.26
C GLY A 643 -11.78 -2.80 26.49
N ARG A 644 -11.22 -3.37 25.42
CA ARG A 644 -10.14 -4.38 25.46
C ARG A 644 -8.88 -3.76 24.86
N THR A 645 -7.73 -4.13 25.39
CA THR A 645 -6.44 -3.64 24.88
C THR A 645 -5.53 -4.82 24.55
N LEU A 646 -5.11 -4.90 23.28
CA LEU A 646 -4.05 -5.80 22.85
C LEU A 646 -2.71 -5.12 23.12
N TYR A 647 -1.84 -5.79 23.89
CA TYR A 647 -0.45 -5.40 24.10
C TYR A 647 0.47 -6.36 23.37
N VAL A 648 1.49 -5.83 22.71
CA VAL A 648 2.52 -6.58 21.99
C VAL A 648 3.89 -6.11 22.44
N ASN A 649 4.66 -6.99 23.07
CA ASN A 649 6.08 -6.75 23.38
C ASN A 649 6.92 -7.15 22.16
N THR A 650 7.56 -6.18 21.53
CA THR A 650 8.39 -6.42 20.34
C THR A 650 9.88 -6.58 20.67
N THR A 651 10.21 -6.64 21.94
CA THR A 651 11.59 -6.76 22.42
C THR A 651 11.93 -8.16 22.91
N GLU A 652 13.22 -8.45 23.00
CA GLU A 652 13.75 -9.70 23.57
C GLU A 652 13.93 -9.64 25.10
N GLU A 653 13.26 -8.67 25.75
CA GLU A 653 13.24 -8.48 27.19
C GLU A 653 11.83 -8.55 27.73
N SER A 654 11.65 -9.00 28.96
CA SER A 654 10.37 -8.89 29.64
C SER A 654 10.04 -7.43 29.93
N LYS A 655 8.82 -7.03 29.66
CA LYS A 655 8.33 -5.66 29.85
C LYS A 655 7.11 -5.65 30.80
N THR A 656 7.06 -4.64 31.65
CA THR A 656 5.94 -4.44 32.58
C THR A 656 5.16 -3.20 32.16
N VAL A 657 3.87 -3.36 31.94
CA VAL A 657 2.94 -2.27 31.62
C VAL A 657 1.99 -2.08 32.80
N PRO A 658 1.92 -0.89 33.41
CA PRO A 658 0.92 -0.61 34.45
C PRO A 658 -0.50 -0.71 33.90
N LEU A 659 -1.41 -1.24 34.69
CA LEU A 659 -2.85 -1.35 34.38
C LEU A 659 -3.66 -0.61 35.42
N GLU A 660 -4.83 -0.14 35.01
CA GLU A 660 -5.82 0.40 35.94
C GLU A 660 -6.78 -0.72 36.39
N GLY A 661 -6.57 -1.17 37.63
CA GLY A 661 -7.38 -2.22 38.26
C GLY A 661 -7.14 -3.63 37.69
N SER A 662 -7.88 -4.58 38.22
CA SER A 662 -7.77 -5.98 37.81
C SER A 662 -8.27 -6.21 36.39
N LYS A 663 -7.47 -6.88 35.56
CA LYS A 663 -7.75 -7.20 34.17
C LYS A 663 -7.51 -8.69 33.90
N ARG A 664 -8.29 -9.26 33.01
CA ARG A 664 -8.11 -10.64 32.57
C ARG A 664 -7.42 -10.70 31.21
N GLY A 665 -6.32 -11.44 31.11
CA GLY A 665 -5.68 -11.80 29.86
C GLY A 665 -6.50 -12.87 29.14
N MET A 666 -6.85 -12.60 27.88
CA MET A 666 -7.68 -13.50 27.08
C MET A 666 -6.87 -14.60 26.41
N LEU A 667 -5.59 -14.35 26.11
CA LEU A 667 -4.70 -15.36 25.52
C LEU A 667 -4.06 -16.23 26.60
N THR A 668 -3.68 -15.63 27.72
CA THR A 668 -2.98 -16.34 28.82
C THR A 668 -3.92 -16.91 29.87
N ASN A 669 -5.19 -16.46 29.94
CA ASN A 669 -6.15 -16.70 31.04
C ASN A 669 -5.65 -16.22 32.43
N ARG A 670 -4.63 -15.39 32.50
CA ARG A 670 -4.12 -14.80 33.75
C ARG A 670 -5.00 -13.66 34.23
N ILE A 671 -5.00 -13.43 35.54
CA ILE A 671 -5.55 -12.23 36.16
C ILE A 671 -4.35 -11.33 36.46
N TYR A 672 -4.41 -10.10 35.99
CA TYR A 672 -3.41 -9.06 36.25
C TYR A 672 -4.04 -8.02 37.17
N GLU A 673 -3.42 -7.76 38.33
CA GLU A 673 -3.98 -6.84 39.32
C GLU A 673 -3.67 -5.38 38.97
N ASP A 674 -2.39 -5.00 38.98
CA ASP A 674 -1.96 -3.61 38.77
C ASP A 674 -1.01 -3.46 37.56
N ALA A 675 -0.54 -4.55 36.98
CA ALA A 675 0.37 -4.55 35.84
C ALA A 675 0.29 -5.86 35.06
N ILE A 676 0.52 -5.78 33.76
CA ILE A 676 0.81 -6.94 32.92
C ILE A 676 2.31 -7.08 32.72
N VAL A 677 2.86 -8.27 32.95
CA VAL A 677 4.21 -8.62 32.59
C VAL A 677 4.17 -9.45 31.31
N LEU A 678 4.72 -8.87 30.25
CA LEU A 678 4.86 -9.52 28.94
C LEU A 678 6.25 -10.12 28.84
N ASP A 679 6.32 -11.42 28.65
CA ASP A 679 7.56 -12.11 28.31
C ASP A 679 8.15 -11.57 26.98
N PRO A 680 9.42 -11.86 26.63
CA PRO A 680 10.00 -11.49 25.35
C PRO A 680 9.10 -11.93 24.19
N LEU A 681 8.87 -11.01 23.22
CA LEU A 681 8.06 -11.24 22.01
C LEU A 681 6.61 -11.71 22.28
N ALA A 682 6.12 -11.56 23.51
CA ALA A 682 4.79 -12.01 23.90
C ALA A 682 3.70 -10.95 23.70
N SER A 683 2.46 -11.41 23.65
CA SER A 683 1.27 -10.57 23.52
C SER A 683 0.16 -11.06 24.45
N ASP A 684 -0.71 -10.16 24.88
CA ASP A 684 -1.98 -10.53 25.49
C ASP A 684 -3.06 -9.48 25.21
N LEU A 685 -4.29 -9.95 25.06
CA LEU A 685 -5.47 -9.10 24.97
C LEU A 685 -6.13 -9.06 26.34
N VAL A 686 -6.18 -7.91 26.97
CA VAL A 686 -6.76 -7.72 28.30
C VAL A 686 -8.10 -7.00 28.25
N GLN A 687 -9.01 -7.38 29.16
CA GLN A 687 -10.33 -6.77 29.30
C GLN A 687 -10.68 -6.46 30.74
#